data_6889ba034d8bad34a67a972b20866f6e
#
_entry.id   6889ba034d8bad34a67a972b20866f6e
#
_cell.length_a   1.000
_cell.length_b   1.000
_cell.length_c   1.000
_cell.angle_alpha   90.00
_cell.angle_beta   90.00
_cell.angle_gamma   90.00
#
_symmetry.space_group_name_H-M   'P 1'
#
loop_
_entity.id
_entity.type
_entity.pdbx_description
1 polymer ?
#
loop_
_entity_poly.entity_id
_entity_poly.type
_entity_poly.pdbx_seq_one_letter_code
_entity_poly.pdbx_strand_id
1 'polypeptide(L)'
;MAHLFSRSLLRQSVAAAMFFGASLTAFSSAAEGASTTESFKRIASFAVADNLPAGFDKQKTTSAEIITVTPDGNTLIYSDSPLGGIGFVDIKQADQPKAAGFLSLNGEPTSVAAFDHWVIAGVNTSKSYTQPSGYLAVVSVNSRKITDQCDLGGQPDSVAVSKDGQFIAVAIENERDEELNDGVLPQLPAGYLVILQTKQGKPDCQSAKRVELTGLATIGADDPEPEFVAFNDANQIAVTLQENNHMVIVDAASAKVLSHFSAGSVDLTQIDVKKEGALTFTGEQKGVRREPDAVKWLDNERLVIANEGDYQGGARGFTIFNQRGDVLFESGASFEHQVIRAGHYPEKRSGKKGIEPEGLEVATFNGQRYIFVLSERGSVVGVYKDTGREPQWLQLLPSGIAPESAIAIPQRNLLVTANEADLVEDGGARSHVMIYQLSSGVANYPQIISANDKNNAPIGWGALSGLVADSQKAATFYAVNDSFYSAQPTIFTIDAFAQPAVIKQALRVTENGKAAEKLDLEGITTDGKGGFWLASEGNEKKAIPHALVHVNAQGEVMERVLFPQELLKHQTRYGAEGITRVDDVLWIALQRPWKEDAKNTTKLLSYNTKTRQWGAVSYLLEQSDKGWVGLSEITAYQGQLYLIERDNQLGKQAKIKRLYRVSLADLKPVELGSPLPVVQKEMVYDFLPHLKASKGYVTDKIEGFAIDVNGHGYAVTDNDGVDDSSGETLFFKLTKTFN
;
A
#
# COMPACT_ATOMS: atom_id res chain seq x y z
N MET A 1 20.40 68.05 13.41
CA MET A 1 19.86 68.77 14.56
C MET A 1 19.12 67.72 15.37
N ALA A 2 19.71 67.10 16.40
CA ALA A 2 19.81 67.56 17.77
C ALA A 2 18.43 67.59 18.40
N HIS A 3 18.07 66.93 19.47
CA HIS A 3 18.67 66.51 20.74
C HIS A 3 17.64 65.54 21.38
N LEU A 4 17.98 64.41 21.96
CA LEU A 4 18.65 64.10 23.24
C LEU A 4 17.81 64.26 24.52
N PHE A 5 17.97 63.26 25.35
CA PHE A 5 17.94 63.15 26.82
C PHE A 5 16.66 62.54 27.41
N SER A 6 16.65 61.58 28.22
CA SER A 6 17.56 60.80 29.08
C SER A 6 17.01 60.72 30.51
N ARG A 7 17.12 59.50 31.08
CA ARG A 7 17.29 59.17 32.53
C ARG A 7 16.10 59.40 33.51
N SER A 8 15.90 58.70 34.53
CA SER A 8 16.46 57.53 35.24
C SER A 8 15.86 57.40 36.64
N LEU A 9 15.88 56.21 37.22
CA LEU A 9 16.07 55.86 38.65
C LEU A 9 14.97 56.24 39.67
N LEU A 10 14.58 55.49 40.63
CA LEU A 10 15.05 54.50 41.59
C LEU A 10 14.07 54.38 42.78
N ARG A 11 13.84 53.15 43.25
CA ARG A 11 13.61 52.73 44.66
C ARG A 11 12.51 53.39 45.50
N GLN A 12 11.70 52.66 46.22
CA GLN A 12 11.99 51.90 47.46
C GLN A 12 10.73 51.17 47.99
N SER A 13 11.01 50.10 48.65
CA SER A 13 10.18 49.21 49.44
C SER A 13 9.46 49.84 50.63
N VAL A 14 8.27 49.35 50.98
CA VAL A 14 7.86 49.18 52.39
C VAL A 14 6.89 47.98 52.50
N ALA A 15 7.19 47.08 53.41
CA ALA A 15 6.38 45.95 53.81
C ALA A 15 5.33 46.36 54.82
N ALA A 16 4.14 45.80 54.74
CA ALA A 16 3.24 45.65 55.87
C ALA A 16 2.42 44.37 55.75
N ALA A 17 2.65 43.48 56.65
CA ALA A 17 1.85 42.27 56.89
C ALA A 17 0.62 42.61 57.67
N MET A 18 -0.55 42.03 57.31
CA MET A 18 -1.61 41.71 58.26
C MET A 18 -2.51 40.57 57.81
N PHE A 19 -2.84 39.77 58.74
CA PHE A 19 -3.47 38.48 58.78
C PHE A 19 -4.99 38.47 58.48
N PHE A 20 -5.46 37.26 58.16
CA PHE A 20 -6.77 36.64 58.33
C PHE A 20 -7.75 36.61 57.12
N GLY A 21 -8.06 35.36 56.80
CA GLY A 21 -9.26 34.99 56.03
C GLY A 21 -9.10 33.71 55.23
N ALA A 22 -9.01 32.53 55.89
CA ALA A 22 -9.08 31.27 55.18
C ALA A 22 -10.48 31.01 54.67
N SER A 23 -10.69 31.09 53.37
CA SER A 23 -11.85 30.51 52.71
C SER A 23 -11.34 29.36 51.83
N LEU A 24 -11.57 28.11 52.27
CA LEU A 24 -11.39 26.94 51.45
C LEU A 24 -12.42 26.96 50.32
N THR A 25 -12.03 27.43 49.16
CA THR A 25 -12.70 27.07 47.92
C THR A 25 -12.06 25.80 47.39
N ALA A 26 -12.79 24.69 47.52
CA ALA A 26 -12.43 23.44 46.85
C ALA A 26 -12.40 23.67 45.33
N PHE A 27 -11.21 23.78 44.75
CA PHE A 27 -11.05 23.59 43.33
C PHE A 27 -11.30 22.09 43.05
N SER A 28 -12.49 21.77 42.55
CA SER A 28 -12.69 20.52 41.84
C SER A 28 -11.79 20.57 40.62
N SER A 29 -10.67 19.88 40.69
CA SER A 29 -9.94 19.48 39.50
C SER A 29 -10.87 18.59 38.69
N ALA A 30 -11.55 19.18 37.69
CA ALA A 30 -12.06 18.36 36.60
C ALA A 30 -10.84 17.64 36.03
N ALA A 31 -10.79 16.34 36.26
CA ALA A 31 -9.90 15.49 35.50
C ALA A 31 -10.21 15.74 34.03
N GLU A 32 -9.34 16.46 33.32
CA GLU A 32 -9.33 16.41 31.88
C GLU A 32 -9.19 14.92 31.51
N GLY A 33 -10.30 14.35 31.03
CA GLY A 33 -10.32 12.99 30.54
C GLY A 33 -9.22 12.90 29.49
N ALA A 34 -8.24 12.03 29.73
CA ALA A 34 -7.23 11.71 28.73
C ALA A 34 -7.98 11.39 27.44
N SER A 35 -7.82 12.22 26.42
CA SER A 35 -8.36 11.99 25.10
C SER A 35 -7.81 10.63 24.64
N THR A 36 -8.64 9.60 24.67
CA THR A 36 -8.26 8.29 24.16
C THR A 36 -8.07 8.46 22.66
N THR A 37 -6.83 8.34 22.20
CA THR A 37 -6.51 8.36 20.77
C THR A 37 -7.30 7.24 20.10
N GLU A 38 -8.10 7.55 19.08
CA GLU A 38 -8.77 6.54 18.25
C GLU A 38 -8.00 6.37 16.93
N SER A 39 -7.99 5.17 16.42
CA SER A 39 -7.39 4.84 15.13
C SER A 39 -8.15 3.72 14.43
N PHE A 40 -8.08 3.70 13.10
CA PHE A 40 -8.57 2.57 12.32
C PHE A 40 -7.53 1.44 12.35
N LYS A 41 -7.99 0.21 12.59
CA LYS A 41 -7.15 -0.99 12.61
C LYS A 41 -7.78 -2.04 11.73
N ARG A 42 -7.01 -2.64 10.85
CA ARG A 42 -7.48 -3.78 10.04
C ARG A 42 -7.85 -4.93 10.96
N ILE A 43 -9.09 -5.43 10.85
CA ILE A 43 -9.62 -6.53 11.66
C ILE A 43 -9.81 -7.81 10.87
N ALA A 44 -9.96 -7.70 9.53
CA ALA A 44 -10.10 -8.85 8.65
C ALA A 44 -9.71 -8.51 7.20
N SER A 45 -9.42 -9.54 6.44
CA SER A 45 -9.36 -9.55 4.99
C SER A 45 -10.17 -10.73 4.43
N PHE A 46 -10.77 -10.53 3.27
CA PHE A 46 -11.55 -11.56 2.57
C PHE A 46 -11.05 -11.67 1.12
N ALA A 47 -10.49 -12.81 0.76
CA ALA A 47 -10.09 -13.07 -0.62
C ALA A 47 -11.33 -13.27 -1.49
N VAL A 48 -11.50 -12.47 -2.53
CA VAL A 48 -12.66 -12.48 -3.41
C VAL A 48 -12.86 -13.85 -4.07
N ALA A 49 -11.77 -14.54 -4.38
CA ALA A 49 -11.78 -15.91 -4.90
C ALA A 49 -12.46 -16.95 -3.98
N ASP A 50 -12.63 -16.67 -2.68
CA ASP A 50 -13.38 -17.52 -1.77
C ASP A 50 -14.91 -17.46 -2.04
N ASN A 51 -15.38 -16.44 -2.79
CA ASN A 51 -16.77 -16.21 -3.12
C ASN A 51 -17.18 -16.80 -4.49
N LEU A 52 -16.23 -17.38 -5.20
CA LEU A 52 -16.50 -18.00 -6.50
C LEU A 52 -17.57 -19.09 -6.40
N PRO A 53 -18.58 -19.07 -7.28
CA PRO A 53 -19.63 -20.11 -7.28
C PRO A 53 -19.07 -21.51 -7.49
N ALA A 54 -19.79 -22.52 -7.00
CA ALA A 54 -19.42 -23.91 -7.23
C ALA A 54 -19.39 -24.22 -8.74
N GLY A 55 -18.27 -24.76 -9.21
CA GLY A 55 -18.05 -25.10 -10.62
C GLY A 55 -17.32 -24.01 -11.43
N PHE A 56 -17.07 -22.83 -10.85
CA PHE A 56 -16.18 -21.86 -11.47
C PHE A 56 -14.73 -22.32 -11.32
N ASP A 57 -13.93 -22.00 -12.34
CA ASP A 57 -12.49 -22.23 -12.30
C ASP A 57 -11.85 -21.27 -11.30
N LYS A 58 -11.20 -21.82 -10.28
CA LYS A 58 -10.53 -21.05 -9.24
C LYS A 58 -9.26 -20.34 -9.71
N GLN A 59 -8.81 -20.63 -10.92
CA GLN A 59 -7.67 -19.94 -11.55
C GLN A 59 -8.10 -18.75 -12.41
N LYS A 60 -9.42 -18.51 -12.57
CA LYS A 60 -9.88 -17.29 -13.22
C LYS A 60 -9.63 -16.07 -12.36
N THR A 61 -9.27 -15.00 -13.02
CA THR A 61 -9.20 -13.66 -12.44
C THR A 61 -10.57 -13.25 -11.90
N THR A 62 -10.61 -12.67 -10.73
CA THR A 62 -11.80 -12.16 -10.05
C THR A 62 -11.40 -10.85 -9.35
N SER A 63 -12.30 -9.89 -9.31
CA SER A 63 -12.00 -8.57 -8.78
C SER A 63 -13.03 -8.12 -7.75
N ALA A 64 -12.64 -7.24 -6.85
CA ALA A 64 -13.53 -6.37 -6.11
C ALA A 64 -13.12 -4.92 -6.43
N GLU A 65 -13.89 -4.28 -7.24
CA GLU A 65 -13.65 -2.92 -7.74
C GLU A 65 -14.48 -1.91 -6.93
N ILE A 66 -15.69 -1.62 -7.34
CA ILE A 66 -16.57 -0.72 -6.60
C ILE A 66 -17.36 -1.50 -5.55
N ILE A 67 -17.36 -1.01 -4.31
CA ILE A 67 -17.99 -1.67 -3.17
C ILE A 67 -19.10 -0.81 -2.54
N THR A 68 -20.17 -1.46 -2.13
CA THR A 68 -21.25 -0.88 -1.35
C THR A 68 -21.67 -1.81 -0.20
N VAL A 69 -22.59 -1.37 0.63
CA VAL A 69 -23.10 -2.15 1.76
C VAL A 69 -24.62 -2.02 1.86
N THR A 70 -25.28 -3.09 2.23
CA THR A 70 -26.72 -3.06 2.53
C THR A 70 -27.04 -2.06 3.66
N PRO A 71 -28.23 -1.42 3.68
CA PRO A 71 -28.59 -0.40 4.69
C PRO A 71 -28.48 -0.87 6.14
N ASP A 72 -28.63 -2.18 6.39
CA ASP A 72 -28.43 -2.78 7.73
C ASP A 72 -26.95 -2.94 8.11
N GLY A 73 -26.03 -2.65 7.18
CA GLY A 73 -24.59 -2.72 7.38
C GLY A 73 -24.03 -4.15 7.49
N ASN A 74 -24.76 -5.18 7.05
CA ASN A 74 -24.41 -6.57 7.30
C ASN A 74 -23.91 -7.35 6.08
N THR A 75 -24.15 -6.85 4.87
CA THR A 75 -23.70 -7.49 3.63
C THR A 75 -22.99 -6.49 2.75
N LEU A 76 -21.74 -6.76 2.41
CA LEU A 76 -21.01 -6.02 1.38
C LEU A 76 -21.42 -6.56 0.00
N ILE A 77 -21.39 -5.66 -0.97
CA ILE A 77 -21.67 -5.99 -2.38
C ILE A 77 -20.63 -5.30 -3.22
N TYR A 78 -19.99 -6.02 -4.14
CA TYR A 78 -18.91 -5.47 -4.99
C TYR A 78 -19.13 -5.85 -6.45
N SER A 79 -18.66 -4.99 -7.38
CA SER A 79 -18.54 -5.31 -8.80
C SER A 79 -17.33 -6.21 -9.04
N ASP A 80 -17.47 -7.13 -9.98
CA ASP A 80 -16.44 -8.05 -10.44
C ASP A 80 -16.53 -8.10 -11.97
N SER A 81 -15.86 -7.15 -12.62
CA SER A 81 -15.88 -7.00 -14.08
C SER A 81 -15.31 -8.21 -14.79
N PRO A 82 -14.15 -8.81 -14.36
CA PRO A 82 -13.58 -9.97 -15.02
C PRO A 82 -14.50 -11.20 -15.03
N LEU A 83 -15.37 -11.34 -14.03
CA LEU A 83 -16.35 -12.44 -13.97
C LEU A 83 -17.73 -12.04 -14.46
N GLY A 84 -17.97 -10.80 -14.79
CA GLY A 84 -19.26 -10.30 -15.29
C GLY A 84 -20.38 -10.44 -14.26
N GLY A 85 -20.18 -9.98 -13.03
CA GLY A 85 -21.21 -10.09 -12.00
C GLY A 85 -20.95 -9.30 -10.72
N ILE A 86 -21.81 -9.47 -9.74
CA ILE A 86 -21.67 -8.86 -8.42
C ILE A 86 -21.53 -9.91 -7.33
N GLY A 87 -20.60 -9.71 -6.42
CA GLY A 87 -20.37 -10.60 -5.28
C GLY A 87 -20.96 -10.06 -3.99
N PHE A 88 -21.30 -10.96 -3.07
CA PHE A 88 -21.88 -10.66 -1.75
C PHE A 88 -21.00 -11.23 -0.65
N VAL A 89 -20.72 -10.45 0.40
CA VAL A 89 -19.94 -10.90 1.57
C VAL A 89 -20.72 -10.61 2.84
N ASP A 90 -20.97 -11.65 3.65
CA ASP A 90 -21.59 -11.51 4.98
C ASP A 90 -20.54 -11.00 5.97
N ILE A 91 -20.80 -9.83 6.54
CA ILE A 91 -19.99 -9.18 7.56
C ILE A 91 -20.72 -8.96 8.89
N LYS A 92 -21.77 -9.75 9.19
CA LYS A 92 -22.43 -9.72 10.51
C LYS A 92 -21.39 -9.82 11.63
N GLN A 93 -20.40 -10.67 11.47
CA GLN A 93 -19.16 -10.72 12.25
C GLN A 93 -18.03 -10.13 11.39
N ALA A 94 -17.74 -8.84 11.56
CA ALA A 94 -16.84 -8.11 10.69
C ALA A 94 -15.39 -8.63 10.72
N ASP A 95 -14.98 -9.24 11.83
CA ASP A 95 -13.66 -9.89 12.00
C ASP A 95 -13.59 -11.31 11.41
N GLN A 96 -14.72 -11.83 10.89
CA GLN A 96 -14.86 -13.15 10.26
C GLN A 96 -15.78 -13.08 9.04
N PRO A 97 -15.42 -12.31 7.99
CA PRO A 97 -16.23 -12.18 6.79
C PRO A 97 -16.41 -13.54 6.09
N LYS A 98 -17.57 -13.76 5.49
CA LYS A 98 -17.93 -15.03 4.83
C LYS A 98 -18.48 -14.80 3.44
N ALA A 99 -18.14 -15.70 2.54
CA ALA A 99 -18.77 -15.76 1.22
C ALA A 99 -20.31 -15.84 1.35
N ALA A 100 -21.00 -14.98 0.64
CA ALA A 100 -22.45 -14.93 0.69
C ALA A 100 -23.10 -15.07 -0.70
N GLY A 101 -22.32 -15.36 -1.73
CA GLY A 101 -22.78 -15.71 -3.07
C GLY A 101 -22.37 -14.69 -4.13
N PHE A 102 -22.70 -15.04 -5.37
CA PHE A 102 -22.36 -14.28 -6.57
C PHE A 102 -23.56 -14.27 -7.51
N LEU A 103 -23.82 -13.15 -8.17
CA LEU A 103 -24.87 -13.00 -9.18
C LEU A 103 -24.22 -12.59 -10.50
N SER A 104 -24.24 -13.47 -11.51
CA SER A 104 -23.81 -13.13 -12.86
C SER A 104 -24.75 -12.13 -13.53
N LEU A 105 -24.19 -11.17 -14.22
CA LEU A 105 -24.86 -10.18 -15.06
C LEU A 105 -24.52 -10.45 -16.53
N ASN A 106 -25.27 -9.85 -17.44
CA ASN A 106 -24.98 -9.99 -18.87
C ASN A 106 -24.14 -8.79 -19.35
N GLY A 107 -22.89 -8.74 -18.98
CA GLY A 107 -21.94 -7.69 -19.27
C GLY A 107 -20.97 -7.46 -18.10
N GLU A 108 -20.20 -6.42 -18.15
CA GLU A 108 -19.19 -6.04 -17.18
C GLU A 108 -19.77 -5.02 -16.20
N PRO A 109 -19.96 -5.34 -14.92
CA PRO A 109 -20.43 -4.36 -13.95
C PRO A 109 -19.28 -3.41 -13.56
N THR A 110 -19.42 -2.14 -13.87
CA THR A 110 -18.45 -1.10 -13.57
C THR A 110 -18.66 -0.49 -12.18
N SER A 111 -19.91 -0.40 -11.72
CA SER A 111 -20.23 0.23 -10.44
C SER A 111 -21.43 -0.38 -9.76
N VAL A 112 -21.50 -0.28 -8.42
CA VAL A 112 -22.64 -0.75 -7.61
C VAL A 112 -23.01 0.24 -6.51
N ALA A 113 -24.32 0.39 -6.25
CA ALA A 113 -24.83 1.13 -5.11
C ALA A 113 -26.02 0.41 -4.48
N ALA A 114 -26.15 0.46 -3.16
CA ALA A 114 -27.26 -0.17 -2.42
C ALA A 114 -28.11 0.89 -1.71
N PHE A 115 -29.42 0.74 -1.77
CA PHE A 115 -30.37 1.56 -1.03
C PHE A 115 -31.64 0.79 -0.77
N ASP A 116 -32.27 1.03 0.38
CA ASP A 116 -33.49 0.33 0.82
C ASP A 116 -33.38 -1.21 0.65
N HIS A 117 -34.12 -1.80 -0.26
CA HIS A 117 -34.11 -3.24 -0.55
C HIS A 117 -33.45 -3.57 -1.90
N TRP A 118 -32.80 -2.63 -2.52
CA TRP A 118 -32.25 -2.72 -3.87
C TRP A 118 -30.74 -2.55 -3.90
N VAL A 119 -30.14 -3.23 -4.86
CA VAL A 119 -28.82 -2.95 -5.39
C VAL A 119 -29.00 -2.54 -6.82
N ILE A 120 -28.36 -1.48 -7.21
CA ILE A 120 -28.24 -1.07 -8.62
C ILE A 120 -26.80 -1.29 -9.06
N ALA A 121 -26.62 -1.76 -10.29
CA ALA A 121 -25.30 -1.91 -10.91
C ALA A 121 -25.32 -1.31 -12.32
N GLY A 122 -24.35 -0.46 -12.62
CA GLY A 122 -24.02 -0.08 -13.98
C GLY A 122 -23.37 -1.27 -14.68
N VAL A 123 -23.87 -1.65 -15.86
CA VAL A 123 -23.36 -2.81 -16.59
C VAL A 123 -23.03 -2.41 -18.01
N ASN A 124 -21.75 -2.45 -18.33
CA ASN A 124 -21.23 -2.23 -19.68
C ASN A 124 -21.54 -3.45 -20.57
N THR A 125 -22.12 -3.20 -21.74
CA THR A 125 -22.38 -4.21 -22.77
C THR A 125 -21.87 -3.77 -24.15
N SER A 126 -20.94 -2.81 -24.15
CA SER A 126 -20.38 -2.23 -25.38
C SER A 126 -19.75 -3.30 -26.25
N LYS A 127 -19.94 -3.16 -27.54
CA LYS A 127 -19.31 -4.06 -28.53
C LYS A 127 -17.96 -3.51 -28.99
N SER A 128 -17.77 -2.22 -28.88
CA SER A 128 -16.55 -1.49 -29.18
C SER A 128 -16.71 -0.05 -28.67
N TYR A 129 -15.63 0.70 -28.59
CA TYR A 129 -15.60 2.11 -28.22
C TYR A 129 -16.55 2.99 -29.08
N THR A 130 -16.79 2.65 -30.35
CA THR A 130 -17.71 3.38 -31.27
C THR A 130 -19.14 2.85 -31.22
N GLN A 131 -19.42 1.77 -30.46
CA GLN A 131 -20.76 1.21 -30.28
C GLN A 131 -20.98 0.93 -28.78
N PRO A 132 -20.88 1.99 -27.93
CA PRO A 132 -21.10 1.85 -26.52
C PRO A 132 -22.56 1.48 -26.22
N SER A 133 -22.76 0.68 -25.20
CA SER A 133 -24.07 0.30 -24.70
C SER A 133 -23.98 -0.17 -23.25
N GLY A 134 -25.04 -0.03 -22.51
CA GLY A 134 -25.12 -0.51 -21.15
C GLY A 134 -26.49 -0.36 -20.54
N TYR A 135 -26.66 -0.92 -19.39
CA TYR A 135 -27.91 -0.86 -18.65
C TYR A 135 -27.69 -0.74 -17.15
N LEU A 136 -28.68 -0.20 -16.44
CA LEU A 136 -28.73 -0.23 -15.00
C LEU A 136 -29.48 -1.50 -14.56
N ALA A 137 -28.79 -2.45 -13.95
CA ALA A 137 -29.39 -3.62 -13.33
C ALA A 137 -30.05 -3.24 -12.00
N VAL A 138 -31.30 -3.65 -11.78
CA VAL A 138 -32.01 -3.50 -10.50
C VAL A 138 -32.12 -4.86 -9.85
N VAL A 139 -31.43 -5.06 -8.74
CA VAL A 139 -31.30 -6.34 -8.05
C VAL A 139 -31.97 -6.26 -6.67
N SER A 140 -32.81 -7.22 -6.34
CA SER A 140 -33.38 -7.33 -5.00
C SER A 140 -32.34 -7.89 -4.03
N VAL A 141 -32.05 -7.17 -2.93
CA VAL A 141 -31.14 -7.60 -1.85
C VAL A 141 -31.56 -8.95 -1.28
N ASN A 142 -32.86 -9.15 -1.04
CA ASN A 142 -33.39 -10.35 -0.40
C ASN A 142 -33.34 -11.59 -1.29
N SER A 143 -33.78 -11.48 -2.56
CA SER A 143 -33.83 -12.61 -3.48
C SER A 143 -32.57 -12.82 -4.28
N ARG A 144 -31.69 -11.79 -4.33
CA ARG A 144 -30.48 -11.74 -5.18
C ARG A 144 -30.78 -12.06 -6.65
N LYS A 145 -31.86 -11.47 -7.15
CA LYS A 145 -32.29 -11.63 -8.54
C LYS A 145 -32.45 -10.25 -9.18
N ILE A 146 -32.11 -10.17 -10.45
CA ILE A 146 -32.45 -9.02 -11.29
C ILE A 146 -33.99 -8.95 -11.40
N THR A 147 -34.56 -7.80 -11.08
CA THR A 147 -36.00 -7.54 -11.14
C THR A 147 -36.37 -6.58 -12.27
N ASP A 148 -35.45 -5.74 -12.69
CA ASP A 148 -35.58 -4.81 -13.79
C ASP A 148 -34.22 -4.47 -14.40
N GLN A 149 -34.26 -3.94 -15.62
CA GLN A 149 -33.10 -3.39 -16.34
C GLN A 149 -33.55 -2.10 -17.03
N CYS A 150 -32.83 -1.01 -16.80
CA CYS A 150 -33.02 0.28 -17.47
C CYS A 150 -31.94 0.46 -18.52
N ASP A 151 -32.32 0.56 -19.78
CA ASP A 151 -31.39 0.90 -20.86
C ASP A 151 -30.80 2.31 -20.62
N LEU A 152 -29.49 2.43 -20.69
CA LEU A 152 -28.77 3.68 -20.47
C LEU A 152 -28.34 4.35 -21.78
N GLY A 153 -28.34 3.62 -22.88
CA GLY A 153 -28.00 4.11 -24.21
C GLY A 153 -26.50 4.36 -24.43
N GLY A 154 -25.63 3.99 -23.51
CA GLY A 154 -24.18 4.12 -23.56
C GLY A 154 -23.50 3.31 -22.47
N GLN A 155 -22.17 3.38 -22.40
CA GLN A 155 -21.34 2.69 -21.42
C GLN A 155 -21.44 3.39 -20.06
N PRO A 156 -22.05 2.78 -19.02
CA PRO A 156 -22.00 3.34 -17.70
C PRO A 156 -20.62 3.13 -17.09
N ASP A 157 -20.18 4.10 -16.30
CA ASP A 157 -19.06 3.93 -15.39
C ASP A 157 -19.52 3.98 -13.94
N SER A 158 -19.81 5.13 -13.38
CA SER A 158 -20.17 5.28 -11.96
C SER A 158 -21.68 5.39 -11.74
N VAL A 159 -22.19 4.80 -10.64
CA VAL A 159 -23.57 4.95 -10.16
C VAL A 159 -23.62 5.45 -8.74
N ALA A 160 -24.51 6.41 -8.47
CA ALA A 160 -24.78 6.89 -7.11
C ALA A 160 -26.29 7.00 -6.85
N VAL A 161 -26.65 6.91 -5.57
CA VAL A 161 -28.02 7.12 -5.07
C VAL A 161 -28.03 8.29 -4.09
N SER A 162 -29.03 9.17 -4.24
CA SER A 162 -29.22 10.26 -3.28
C SER A 162 -29.50 9.73 -1.88
N LYS A 163 -29.09 10.47 -0.84
CA LYS A 163 -29.23 10.03 0.56
C LYS A 163 -30.68 9.79 0.99
N ASP A 164 -31.60 10.51 0.40
CA ASP A 164 -33.05 10.34 0.60
C ASP A 164 -33.68 9.24 -0.27
N GLY A 165 -32.87 8.60 -1.13
CA GLY A 165 -33.29 7.54 -2.05
C GLY A 165 -34.22 7.98 -3.16
N GLN A 166 -34.35 9.29 -3.44
CA GLN A 166 -35.27 9.80 -4.48
C GLN A 166 -34.68 9.82 -5.89
N PHE A 167 -33.35 9.91 -6.00
CA PHE A 167 -32.64 10.04 -7.27
C PHE A 167 -31.50 9.03 -7.40
N ILE A 168 -31.25 8.64 -8.63
CA ILE A 168 -30.11 7.83 -9.05
C ILE A 168 -29.38 8.61 -10.13
N ALA A 169 -28.07 8.71 -10.06
CA ALA A 169 -27.20 9.29 -11.08
C ALA A 169 -26.31 8.20 -11.67
N VAL A 170 -26.11 8.22 -12.97
CA VAL A 170 -25.23 7.32 -13.70
C VAL A 170 -24.35 8.16 -14.64
N ALA A 171 -23.05 8.11 -14.46
CA ALA A 171 -22.08 8.58 -15.45
C ALA A 171 -22.10 7.64 -16.65
N ILE A 172 -22.23 8.20 -17.84
CA ILE A 172 -22.14 7.45 -19.11
C ILE A 172 -20.89 7.98 -19.80
N GLU A 173 -19.82 7.26 -19.62
CA GLU A 173 -18.49 7.68 -20.03
C GLU A 173 -18.34 7.56 -21.55
N ASN A 174 -18.66 6.40 -22.12
CA ASN A 174 -18.38 6.04 -23.52
C ASN A 174 -16.88 6.11 -23.82
N GLU A 175 -16.11 5.49 -22.95
CA GLU A 175 -14.66 5.40 -22.92
C GLU A 175 -13.99 5.45 -24.30
N ARG A 176 -12.92 6.22 -24.42
CA ARG A 176 -12.09 6.29 -25.64
C ARG A 176 -11.21 5.05 -25.80
N ASP A 177 -10.77 4.80 -27.02
CA ASP A 177 -9.73 3.81 -27.34
C ASP A 177 -8.34 4.45 -27.20
N GLU A 178 -7.64 4.12 -26.14
CA GLU A 178 -6.29 4.64 -25.87
C GLU A 178 -5.25 4.25 -26.93
N GLU A 179 -5.46 3.15 -27.62
CA GLU A 179 -4.57 2.67 -28.69
C GLU A 179 -4.84 3.38 -30.03
N LEU A 180 -5.97 4.09 -30.16
CA LEU A 180 -6.33 4.82 -31.37
C LEU A 180 -5.81 6.26 -31.33
N ASN A 181 -4.89 6.61 -32.25
CA ASN A 181 -4.31 7.95 -32.37
C ASN A 181 -3.69 8.47 -31.06
N ASP A 182 -2.98 7.60 -30.33
CA ASP A 182 -2.38 7.91 -29.02
C ASP A 182 -3.44 8.39 -27.99
N GLY A 183 -4.66 7.86 -28.06
CA GLY A 183 -5.75 8.17 -27.13
C GLY A 183 -6.28 9.60 -27.20
N VAL A 184 -5.99 10.36 -28.27
CA VAL A 184 -6.34 11.79 -28.36
C VAL A 184 -7.85 11.99 -28.56
N LEU A 185 -8.44 12.87 -27.74
CA LEU A 185 -9.83 13.32 -27.85
C LEU A 185 -10.04 14.28 -29.04
N PRO A 186 -11.21 14.30 -29.71
CA PRO A 186 -12.42 13.52 -29.38
C PRO A 186 -12.46 12.14 -30.05
N GLN A 187 -13.13 11.20 -29.43
CA GLN A 187 -13.45 9.86 -29.96
C GLN A 187 -14.92 9.53 -29.69
N LEU A 188 -15.78 9.99 -30.56
CA LEU A 188 -17.25 9.90 -30.39
C LEU A 188 -17.78 8.45 -30.42
N PRO A 189 -18.91 8.19 -29.71
CA PRO A 189 -19.88 9.16 -29.19
C PRO A 189 -19.53 9.67 -27.78
N ALA A 190 -19.77 10.96 -27.59
CA ALA A 190 -19.53 11.65 -26.31
C ALA A 190 -20.33 11.08 -25.16
N GLY A 191 -19.75 11.13 -23.97
CA GLY A 191 -20.40 10.77 -22.71
C GLY A 191 -21.44 11.79 -22.22
N TYR A 192 -22.22 11.41 -21.20
CA TYR A 192 -23.29 12.23 -20.63
C TYR A 192 -23.71 11.71 -19.25
N LEU A 193 -24.53 12.48 -18.52
CA LEU A 193 -25.10 12.04 -17.25
C LEU A 193 -26.55 11.56 -17.46
N VAL A 194 -26.93 10.45 -16.81
CA VAL A 194 -28.33 9.99 -16.71
C VAL A 194 -28.80 10.15 -15.28
N ILE A 195 -29.99 10.74 -15.10
CA ILE A 195 -30.67 10.87 -13.80
C ILE A 195 -31.99 10.14 -13.88
N LEU A 196 -32.21 9.19 -12.93
CA LEU A 196 -33.46 8.52 -12.73
C LEU A 196 -34.08 8.92 -11.38
N GLN A 197 -35.41 8.86 -11.28
CA GLN A 197 -36.15 8.96 -10.03
C GLN A 197 -36.48 7.57 -9.50
N THR A 198 -36.77 7.48 -8.22
CA THR A 198 -37.39 6.29 -7.65
C THR A 198 -38.89 6.47 -7.50
N LYS A 199 -39.62 5.40 -7.67
CA LYS A 199 -41.07 5.33 -7.45
C LYS A 199 -41.38 4.22 -6.49
N GLN A 200 -42.00 4.55 -5.36
CA GLN A 200 -42.26 3.59 -4.26
C GLN A 200 -40.97 2.87 -3.80
N GLY A 201 -39.84 3.62 -3.73
CA GLY A 201 -38.56 3.08 -3.30
C GLY A 201 -37.85 2.18 -4.32
N LYS A 202 -38.31 2.09 -5.58
CA LYS A 202 -37.70 1.33 -6.67
C LYS A 202 -37.29 2.25 -7.82
N PRO A 203 -36.17 2.00 -8.53
CA PRO A 203 -35.80 2.76 -9.73
C PRO A 203 -36.92 2.76 -10.76
N ASP A 204 -37.26 3.94 -11.31
CA ASP A 204 -38.24 4.11 -12.38
C ASP A 204 -37.52 4.38 -13.71
N CYS A 205 -37.33 3.36 -14.52
CA CYS A 205 -36.66 3.47 -15.82
C CYS A 205 -37.29 4.50 -16.76
N GLN A 206 -38.61 4.76 -16.62
CA GLN A 206 -39.32 5.71 -17.48
C GLN A 206 -39.02 7.17 -17.08
N SER A 207 -38.46 7.40 -15.90
CA SER A 207 -38.09 8.74 -15.43
C SER A 207 -36.73 9.22 -15.92
N ALA A 208 -35.98 8.35 -16.63
CA ALA A 208 -34.63 8.66 -17.08
C ALA A 208 -34.54 9.96 -17.86
N LYS A 209 -33.66 10.85 -17.43
CA LYS A 209 -33.34 12.11 -18.08
C LYS A 209 -31.86 12.16 -18.41
N ARG A 210 -31.52 12.43 -19.64
CA ARG A 210 -30.15 12.70 -20.09
C ARG A 210 -29.80 14.15 -19.83
N VAL A 211 -28.62 14.41 -19.30
CA VAL A 211 -28.01 15.72 -19.14
C VAL A 211 -26.79 15.76 -20.04
N GLU A 212 -26.83 16.67 -21.02
CA GLU A 212 -25.71 16.88 -21.95
C GLU A 212 -24.57 17.63 -21.25
N LEU A 213 -23.35 17.16 -21.44
CA LEU A 213 -22.14 17.72 -20.86
C LEU A 213 -21.21 18.33 -21.93
N THR A 214 -21.51 18.11 -23.20
CA THR A 214 -20.76 18.64 -24.33
C THR A 214 -20.68 20.16 -24.30
N GLY A 215 -19.51 20.71 -24.56
CA GLY A 215 -19.27 22.17 -24.60
C GLY A 215 -19.01 22.81 -23.23
N LEU A 216 -19.02 22.06 -22.12
CA LEU A 216 -18.76 22.60 -20.79
C LEU A 216 -17.25 22.70 -20.50
N ALA A 217 -16.48 21.70 -20.88
CA ALA A 217 -15.03 21.67 -20.70
C ALA A 217 -14.31 22.48 -21.82
N THR A 218 -13.05 22.84 -21.54
CA THR A 218 -12.16 23.45 -22.55
C THR A 218 -11.25 22.44 -23.23
N ILE A 219 -11.05 21.29 -22.61
CA ILE A 219 -10.27 20.18 -23.14
C ILE A 219 -11.28 19.16 -23.64
N GLY A 220 -11.17 18.68 -24.87
CA GLY A 220 -12.10 17.70 -25.42
C GLY A 220 -13.55 18.14 -25.33
N ALA A 221 -13.87 19.42 -25.63
CA ALA A 221 -15.21 20.00 -25.41
C ALA A 221 -16.36 19.25 -26.10
N ASP A 222 -16.08 18.61 -27.23
CA ASP A 222 -17.06 17.84 -28.01
C ASP A 222 -17.22 16.40 -27.50
N ASP A 223 -16.35 15.98 -26.55
CA ASP A 223 -16.25 14.61 -26.05
C ASP A 223 -16.01 14.60 -24.54
N PRO A 224 -17.03 14.89 -23.71
CA PRO A 224 -16.94 14.72 -22.28
C PRO A 224 -16.92 13.24 -21.94
N GLU A 225 -15.98 12.85 -21.04
CA GLU A 225 -15.86 11.51 -20.45
C GLU A 225 -16.16 11.61 -18.96
N PRO A 226 -17.45 11.49 -18.56
CA PRO A 226 -17.83 11.53 -17.14
C PRO A 226 -17.53 10.22 -16.46
N GLU A 227 -16.66 10.30 -15.46
CA GLU A 227 -16.10 9.18 -14.69
C GLU A 227 -16.90 8.91 -13.43
N PHE A 228 -16.92 9.82 -12.49
CA PHE A 228 -17.48 9.59 -11.17
C PHE A 228 -18.65 10.53 -10.86
N VAL A 229 -19.62 10.03 -10.07
CA VAL A 229 -20.78 10.80 -9.60
C VAL A 229 -20.98 10.68 -8.08
N ALA A 230 -21.30 11.80 -7.43
CA ALA A 230 -21.61 11.81 -6.00
C ALA A 230 -22.74 12.80 -5.67
N PHE A 231 -23.66 12.42 -4.79
CA PHE A 231 -24.72 13.29 -4.27
C PHE A 231 -24.31 13.98 -2.96
N ASN A 232 -24.73 15.25 -2.80
CA ASN A 232 -24.77 15.90 -1.48
C ASN A 232 -26.17 15.79 -0.84
N ASP A 233 -26.30 16.31 0.41
CA ASP A 233 -27.58 16.28 1.15
C ASP A 233 -28.68 17.17 0.54
N ALA A 234 -28.35 18.04 -0.43
CA ALA A 234 -29.29 18.89 -1.18
C ALA A 234 -29.70 18.28 -2.54
N ASN A 235 -29.40 17.02 -2.79
CA ASN A 235 -29.62 16.33 -4.07
C ASN A 235 -28.93 17.01 -5.27
N GLN A 236 -27.77 17.63 -5.03
CA GLN A 236 -26.89 18.08 -6.09
C GLN A 236 -25.87 16.97 -6.39
N ILE A 237 -25.57 16.78 -7.67
CA ILE A 237 -24.65 15.77 -8.18
C ILE A 237 -23.36 16.46 -8.58
N ALA A 238 -22.23 16.05 -8.00
CA ALA A 238 -20.91 16.35 -8.55
C ALA A 238 -20.55 15.26 -9.57
N VAL A 239 -20.04 15.68 -10.72
CA VAL A 239 -19.58 14.82 -11.81
C VAL A 239 -18.15 15.20 -12.15
N THR A 240 -17.24 14.23 -12.18
CA THR A 240 -15.90 14.40 -12.75
C THR A 240 -15.95 14.14 -14.24
N LEU A 241 -15.20 14.91 -15.01
CA LEU A 241 -14.85 14.65 -16.41
C LEU A 241 -13.33 14.53 -16.43
N GLN A 242 -12.82 13.32 -16.31
CA GLN A 242 -11.42 13.07 -15.95
C GLN A 242 -10.47 13.57 -17.04
N GLU A 243 -10.57 13.08 -18.25
CA GLU A 243 -9.73 13.45 -19.38
C GLU A 243 -9.90 14.92 -19.76
N ASN A 244 -11.11 15.46 -19.57
CA ASN A 244 -11.40 16.86 -19.81
C ASN A 244 -10.85 17.78 -18.71
N ASN A 245 -10.32 17.21 -17.60
CA ASN A 245 -9.84 17.93 -16.42
C ASN A 245 -10.87 18.92 -15.89
N HIS A 246 -12.14 18.47 -15.72
CA HIS A 246 -13.27 19.34 -15.48
C HIS A 246 -14.26 18.78 -14.46
N MET A 247 -14.98 19.66 -13.77
CA MET A 247 -16.01 19.33 -12.79
C MET A 247 -17.34 19.93 -13.20
N VAL A 248 -18.43 19.21 -12.97
CA VAL A 248 -19.80 19.69 -13.22
C VAL A 248 -20.67 19.43 -12.00
N ILE A 249 -21.49 20.44 -11.63
CA ILE A 249 -22.50 20.33 -10.57
C ILE A 249 -23.88 20.39 -11.20
N VAL A 250 -24.72 19.39 -10.93
CA VAL A 250 -26.06 19.24 -11.52
C VAL A 250 -27.11 19.15 -10.41
N ASP A 251 -28.23 19.83 -10.58
CA ASP A 251 -29.42 19.66 -9.73
C ASP A 251 -30.24 18.46 -10.20
N ALA A 252 -30.40 17.46 -9.34
CA ALA A 252 -31.05 16.19 -9.70
C ALA A 252 -32.53 16.36 -10.07
N ALA A 253 -33.25 17.23 -9.39
CA ALA A 253 -34.69 17.39 -9.60
C ALA A 253 -35.01 18.03 -10.97
N SER A 254 -34.29 19.09 -11.30
CA SER A 254 -34.47 19.79 -12.58
C SER A 254 -33.64 19.22 -13.73
N ALA A 255 -32.65 18.41 -13.45
CA ALA A 255 -31.64 17.92 -14.41
C ALA A 255 -30.89 19.07 -15.13
N LYS A 256 -30.55 20.12 -14.40
CA LYS A 256 -29.85 21.31 -14.93
C LYS A 256 -28.45 21.41 -14.31
N VAL A 257 -27.49 21.78 -15.16
CA VAL A 257 -26.17 22.20 -14.70
C VAL A 257 -26.31 23.49 -13.89
N LEU A 258 -25.81 23.47 -12.66
CA LEU A 258 -25.78 24.62 -11.73
C LEU A 258 -24.48 25.41 -11.86
N SER A 259 -23.36 24.71 -11.95
CA SER A 259 -22.02 25.26 -12.13
C SER A 259 -21.12 24.22 -12.77
N HIS A 260 -20.06 24.68 -13.40
CA HIS A 260 -18.97 23.84 -13.90
C HIS A 260 -17.66 24.63 -13.89
N PHE A 261 -16.54 23.95 -13.75
CA PHE A 261 -15.22 24.58 -13.68
C PHE A 261 -14.11 23.61 -14.03
N SER A 262 -12.98 24.13 -14.53
CA SER A 262 -11.79 23.33 -14.75
C SER A 262 -11.21 22.87 -13.40
N ALA A 263 -10.79 21.62 -13.32
CA ALA A 263 -10.06 21.13 -12.16
C ALA A 263 -8.67 21.78 -11.99
N GLY A 264 -8.16 22.44 -13.04
CA GLY A 264 -6.91 23.20 -13.00
C GLY A 264 -5.67 22.32 -12.93
N SER A 265 -4.58 22.88 -12.40
CA SER A 265 -3.29 22.19 -12.34
C SER A 265 -2.52 22.47 -11.05
N VAL A 266 -1.49 21.66 -10.79
CA VAL A 266 -0.65 21.70 -9.60
C VAL A 266 0.83 21.77 -9.99
N ASP A 267 1.64 22.50 -9.24
CA ASP A 267 3.08 22.44 -9.29
C ASP A 267 3.58 21.44 -8.22
N LEU A 268 4.30 20.42 -8.66
CA LEU A 268 4.85 19.37 -7.78
C LEU A 268 6.36 19.54 -7.64
N THR A 269 6.87 19.32 -6.42
CA THR A 269 8.29 19.35 -6.09
C THR A 269 8.63 18.22 -5.13
N GLN A 270 9.89 17.83 -5.08
CA GLN A 270 10.39 16.70 -4.28
C GLN A 270 9.64 15.40 -4.61
N ILE A 271 9.45 15.15 -5.89
CA ILE A 271 8.89 13.93 -6.44
C ILE A 271 9.94 13.17 -7.25
N ASP A 272 9.72 11.89 -7.45
CA ASP A 272 10.47 11.09 -8.42
C ASP A 272 9.76 11.13 -9.78
N VAL A 273 10.52 11.38 -10.83
CA VAL A 273 10.01 11.58 -12.20
C VAL A 273 10.57 10.58 -13.21
N LYS A 274 11.28 9.56 -12.73
CA LYS A 274 11.93 8.57 -13.61
C LYS A 274 11.82 7.17 -13.06
N LYS A 275 11.46 6.23 -13.91
CA LYS A 275 11.62 4.81 -13.67
C LYS A 275 13.06 4.41 -13.98
N GLU A 276 13.90 4.27 -12.98
CA GLU A 276 15.33 4.00 -13.17
C GLU A 276 15.92 2.97 -12.19
N GLY A 277 15.08 2.30 -11.35
CA GLY A 277 15.51 1.38 -10.31
C GLY A 277 16.20 2.10 -9.15
N ALA A 278 15.76 3.32 -8.87
CA ALA A 278 16.25 4.17 -7.79
C ALA A 278 15.11 5.04 -7.26
N LEU A 279 15.16 5.40 -6.00
CA LEU A 279 14.20 6.30 -5.36
C LEU A 279 14.85 7.69 -5.21
N THR A 280 14.48 8.63 -6.11
CA THR A 280 15.15 9.93 -6.25
C THR A 280 14.15 11.10 -6.19
N PHE A 281 13.76 11.52 -4.98
CA PHE A 281 12.75 12.57 -4.75
C PHE A 281 13.35 13.98 -4.83
N THR A 282 13.94 14.31 -5.97
CA THR A 282 14.54 15.62 -6.25
C THR A 282 13.94 16.30 -7.48
N GLY A 283 13.00 15.63 -8.13
CA GLY A 283 12.35 16.13 -9.33
C GLY A 283 11.25 17.16 -9.04
N GLU A 284 10.85 17.85 -10.09
CA GLU A 284 9.72 18.78 -10.11
C GLU A 284 8.93 18.64 -11.41
N GLN A 285 7.62 18.90 -11.34
CA GLN A 285 6.74 19.02 -12.50
C GLN A 285 5.87 20.28 -12.32
N LYS A 286 5.68 21.04 -13.39
CA LYS A 286 4.93 22.29 -13.39
C LYS A 286 3.64 22.17 -14.18
N GLY A 287 2.56 22.75 -13.61
CA GLY A 287 1.27 22.82 -14.31
C GLY A 287 0.66 21.45 -14.61
N VAL A 288 0.88 20.44 -13.74
CA VAL A 288 0.33 19.11 -13.90
C VAL A 288 -1.18 19.19 -13.71
N ARG A 289 -1.96 18.77 -14.69
CA ARG A 289 -3.43 18.72 -14.61
C ARG A 289 -3.83 17.73 -13.51
N ARG A 290 -4.94 18.03 -12.84
CA ARG A 290 -5.46 17.13 -11.79
C ARG A 290 -6.09 15.90 -12.40
N GLU A 291 -6.88 16.05 -13.46
CA GLU A 291 -7.66 14.99 -14.11
C GLU A 291 -8.31 14.10 -13.07
N PRO A 292 -9.41 14.57 -12.44
CA PRO A 292 -9.98 13.94 -11.26
C PRO A 292 -10.75 12.67 -11.62
N ASP A 293 -10.44 11.57 -10.99
CA ASP A 293 -11.28 10.39 -10.99
C ASP A 293 -12.40 10.54 -9.92
N ALA A 294 -12.22 9.99 -8.71
CA ALA A 294 -13.27 10.02 -7.68
C ALA A 294 -13.57 11.43 -7.15
N VAL A 295 -14.84 11.65 -6.83
CA VAL A 295 -15.33 12.84 -6.12
C VAL A 295 -16.23 12.44 -4.96
N LYS A 296 -16.08 13.12 -3.81
CA LYS A 296 -17.00 13.00 -2.65
C LYS A 296 -17.31 14.38 -2.08
N TRP A 297 -18.52 14.54 -1.57
CA TRP A 297 -18.92 15.74 -0.86
C TRP A 297 -18.48 15.70 0.60
N LEU A 298 -17.84 16.78 1.06
CA LEU A 298 -17.59 17.00 2.49
C LEU A 298 -18.85 17.51 3.18
N ASP A 299 -19.55 18.43 2.53
CA ASP A 299 -20.84 18.97 2.92
C ASP A 299 -21.56 19.54 1.67
N ASN A 300 -22.62 20.34 1.83
CA ASN A 300 -23.32 20.89 0.67
C ASN A 300 -22.53 21.97 -0.09
N GLU A 301 -21.40 22.43 0.42
CA GLU A 301 -20.62 23.54 -0.15
C GLU A 301 -19.24 23.08 -0.65
N ARG A 302 -18.67 22.03 -0.02
CA ARG A 302 -17.30 21.56 -0.25
C ARG A 302 -17.29 20.14 -0.80
N LEU A 303 -16.43 19.91 -1.78
CA LEU A 303 -16.18 18.60 -2.37
C LEU A 303 -14.67 18.31 -2.41
N VAL A 304 -14.30 17.05 -2.37
CA VAL A 304 -12.93 16.56 -2.49
C VAL A 304 -12.82 15.67 -3.73
N ILE A 305 -11.72 15.83 -4.48
CA ILE A 305 -11.37 15.01 -5.63
C ILE A 305 -10.04 14.30 -5.42
N ALA A 306 -9.92 13.11 -5.96
CA ALA A 306 -8.65 12.40 -6.15
C ALA A 306 -8.03 12.85 -7.48
N ASN A 307 -6.73 13.17 -7.48
CA ASN A 307 -6.03 13.70 -8.65
C ASN A 307 -5.22 12.58 -9.32
N GLU A 308 -5.89 11.56 -9.80
CA GLU A 308 -5.26 10.37 -10.38
C GLU A 308 -4.57 10.70 -11.71
N GLY A 309 -5.36 11.26 -12.63
CA GLY A 309 -4.94 11.53 -14.00
C GLY A 309 -5.07 10.31 -14.91
N ASP A 310 -5.44 10.55 -16.16
CA ASP A 310 -5.47 9.51 -17.17
C ASP A 310 -4.94 10.00 -18.52
N TYR A 311 -5.40 11.13 -19.00
CA TYR A 311 -5.11 11.64 -20.34
C TYR A 311 -3.74 12.30 -20.47
N GLN A 312 -3.46 13.37 -19.72
CA GLN A 312 -2.20 14.12 -19.75
C GLN A 312 -1.80 14.68 -18.38
N GLY A 313 -2.48 14.28 -17.32
CA GLY A 313 -2.35 14.77 -15.97
C GLY A 313 -1.90 13.72 -14.97
N GLY A 314 -2.36 13.89 -13.75
CA GLY A 314 -2.02 13.04 -12.60
C GLY A 314 -1.20 13.80 -11.56
N ALA A 315 -1.89 14.61 -10.72
CA ALA A 315 -1.22 15.50 -9.77
C ALA A 315 -0.89 14.82 -8.43
N ARG A 316 -0.92 13.50 -8.35
CA ARG A 316 -0.39 12.64 -7.26
C ARG A 316 -0.95 12.91 -5.88
N GLY A 317 -2.09 13.58 -5.76
CA GLY A 317 -2.66 14.00 -4.50
C GLY A 317 -4.17 14.14 -4.53
N PHE A 318 -4.71 14.99 -3.68
CA PHE A 318 -6.14 15.31 -3.65
C PHE A 318 -6.37 16.80 -3.42
N THR A 319 -7.52 17.28 -3.88
CA THR A 319 -7.87 18.71 -3.83
C THR A 319 -9.27 18.88 -3.23
N ILE A 320 -9.47 19.91 -2.42
CA ILE A 320 -10.80 20.32 -1.94
C ILE A 320 -11.20 21.60 -2.65
N PHE A 321 -12.40 21.59 -3.23
CA PHE A 321 -13.03 22.75 -3.90
C PHE A 321 -14.30 23.18 -3.16
N ASN A 322 -14.74 24.39 -3.45
CA ASN A 322 -16.14 24.76 -3.28
C ASN A 322 -16.91 24.56 -4.60
N GLN A 323 -18.25 24.71 -4.58
CA GLN A 323 -19.10 24.55 -5.76
C GLN A 323 -18.82 25.56 -6.91
N ARG A 324 -18.00 26.60 -6.70
CA ARG A 324 -17.60 27.58 -7.72
C ARG A 324 -16.25 27.27 -8.36
N GLY A 325 -15.56 26.24 -7.87
CA GLY A 325 -14.23 25.86 -8.34
C GLY A 325 -13.08 26.61 -7.65
N ASP A 326 -13.35 27.33 -6.54
CA ASP A 326 -12.26 27.89 -5.74
C ASP A 326 -11.56 26.74 -5.00
N VAL A 327 -10.24 26.63 -5.13
CA VAL A 327 -9.42 25.65 -4.40
C VAL A 327 -9.35 26.08 -2.93
N LEU A 328 -9.84 25.24 -2.03
CA LEU A 328 -9.81 25.45 -0.59
C LEU A 328 -8.61 24.78 0.06
N PHE A 329 -8.15 23.69 -0.51
CA PHE A 329 -6.97 22.94 -0.09
C PHE A 329 -6.38 22.16 -1.25
N GLU A 330 -5.05 22.06 -1.28
CA GLU A 330 -4.29 21.25 -2.23
C GLU A 330 -3.24 20.46 -1.46
N SER A 331 -3.24 19.13 -1.60
CA SER A 331 -2.27 18.27 -0.93
C SER A 331 -0.85 18.36 -1.55
N GLY A 332 -0.75 18.67 -2.83
CA GLY A 332 0.49 18.58 -3.58
C GLY A 332 1.13 17.19 -3.39
N ALA A 333 2.43 17.14 -3.18
CA ALA A 333 3.17 15.90 -2.93
C ALA A 333 3.05 15.38 -1.46
N SER A 334 2.31 16.05 -0.56
CA SER A 334 2.32 15.69 0.86
C SER A 334 1.77 14.29 1.14
N PHE A 335 0.76 13.84 0.40
CA PHE A 335 0.24 12.48 0.51
C PHE A 335 1.26 11.46 -0.01
N GLU A 336 1.83 11.69 -1.18
CA GLU A 336 2.90 10.84 -1.73
C GLU A 336 4.07 10.70 -0.75
N HIS A 337 4.45 11.79 -0.05
CA HIS A 337 5.51 11.74 0.96
C HIS A 337 5.15 10.83 2.15
N GLN A 338 3.89 10.71 2.56
CA GLN A 338 3.49 9.74 3.59
C GLN A 338 3.59 8.29 3.09
N VAL A 339 3.23 8.08 1.83
CA VAL A 339 3.35 6.77 1.16
C VAL A 339 4.84 6.36 1.06
N ILE A 340 5.73 7.29 0.64
CA ILE A 340 7.18 7.07 0.61
C ILE A 340 7.72 6.71 1.99
N ARG A 341 7.33 7.45 3.04
CA ARG A 341 7.79 7.17 4.41
C ARG A 341 7.45 5.76 4.87
N ALA A 342 6.33 5.23 4.42
CA ALA A 342 5.87 3.89 4.77
C ALA A 342 6.45 2.77 3.87
N GLY A 343 7.29 3.12 2.86
CA GLY A 343 7.89 2.16 1.93
C GLY A 343 6.94 1.66 0.85
N HIS A 344 5.85 2.37 0.58
CA HIS A 344 4.82 1.98 -0.37
C HIS A 344 4.89 2.74 -1.72
N TYR A 345 6.03 3.37 -2.01
CA TYR A 345 6.14 4.13 -3.25
C TYR A 345 6.43 3.22 -4.46
N PRO A 346 5.59 3.25 -5.50
CA PRO A 346 5.72 2.41 -6.69
C PRO A 346 6.71 3.03 -7.69
N GLU A 347 7.99 2.73 -7.60
CA GLU A 347 9.06 3.30 -8.44
C GLU A 347 8.79 3.10 -9.94
N LYS A 348 8.19 1.99 -10.34
CA LYS A 348 7.80 1.72 -11.73
C LYS A 348 6.87 2.80 -12.32
N ARG A 349 6.17 3.57 -11.46
CA ARG A 349 5.24 4.64 -11.83
C ARG A 349 5.85 6.04 -11.73
N SER A 350 7.11 6.19 -11.30
CA SER A 350 7.80 7.50 -11.15
C SER A 350 7.76 8.35 -12.42
N GLY A 351 7.97 7.75 -13.56
CA GLY A 351 7.92 8.44 -14.86
C GLY A 351 6.50 8.73 -15.39
N LYS A 352 5.46 8.36 -14.62
CA LYS A 352 4.05 8.55 -14.95
C LYS A 352 3.36 9.37 -13.85
N LYS A 353 2.43 8.77 -13.12
CA LYS A 353 1.53 9.43 -12.19
C LYS A 353 1.84 9.12 -10.69
N GLY A 354 2.98 8.47 -10.39
CA GLY A 354 3.43 8.16 -9.03
C GLY A 354 2.51 7.19 -8.30
N ILE A 355 1.94 7.63 -7.18
CA ILE A 355 1.10 6.79 -6.31
C ILE A 355 -0.35 6.64 -6.78
N GLU A 356 -0.78 7.39 -7.78
CA GLU A 356 -2.12 7.36 -8.38
C GLU A 356 -3.23 7.33 -7.31
N PRO A 357 -3.59 8.50 -6.72
CA PRO A 357 -4.76 8.60 -5.86
C PRO A 357 -6.02 8.51 -6.71
N GLU A 358 -6.77 7.42 -6.58
CA GLU A 358 -7.93 7.10 -7.39
C GLU A 358 -9.22 7.21 -6.57
N GLY A 359 -9.42 6.30 -5.62
CA GLY A 359 -10.64 6.24 -4.83
C GLY A 359 -10.72 7.19 -3.64
N LEU A 360 -11.92 7.57 -3.27
CA LEU A 360 -12.23 8.43 -2.13
C LEU A 360 -13.40 7.91 -1.31
N GLU A 361 -13.33 8.10 0.02
CA GLU A 361 -14.50 7.98 0.89
C GLU A 361 -14.52 9.10 1.92
N VAL A 362 -15.72 9.59 2.24
CA VAL A 362 -15.95 10.62 3.25
C VAL A 362 -17.05 10.18 4.19
N ALA A 363 -16.73 10.10 5.48
CA ALA A 363 -17.72 9.66 6.46
C ALA A 363 -17.52 10.33 7.83
N THR A 364 -18.60 10.37 8.63
CA THR A 364 -18.58 10.89 9.98
C THR A 364 -18.66 9.74 10.98
N PHE A 365 -17.61 9.55 11.78
CA PHE A 365 -17.55 8.61 12.88
C PHE A 365 -17.51 9.39 14.20
N ASN A 366 -18.33 9.02 15.16
CA ASN A 366 -18.35 9.64 16.49
C ASN A 366 -18.42 11.19 16.45
N GLY A 367 -19.11 11.75 15.44
CA GLY A 367 -19.23 13.22 15.25
C GLY A 367 -18.04 13.89 14.59
N GLN A 368 -16.99 13.13 14.25
CA GLN A 368 -15.82 13.61 13.49
C GLN A 368 -15.89 13.15 12.05
N ARG A 369 -15.74 14.06 11.09
CA ARG A 369 -15.64 13.75 9.66
C ARG A 369 -14.21 13.37 9.29
N TYR A 370 -14.09 12.31 8.51
CA TYR A 370 -12.84 11.79 7.96
C TYR A 370 -12.89 11.81 6.44
N ILE A 371 -11.71 11.96 5.84
CA ILE A 371 -11.46 11.81 4.41
C ILE A 371 -10.49 10.63 4.27
N PHE A 372 -10.86 9.68 3.45
CA PHE A 372 -10.04 8.51 3.09
C PHE A 372 -9.63 8.66 1.64
N VAL A 373 -8.33 8.71 1.39
CA VAL A 373 -7.75 8.83 0.04
C VAL A 373 -7.02 7.53 -0.28
N LEU A 374 -7.49 6.83 -1.30
CA LEU A 374 -6.95 5.55 -1.72
C LEU A 374 -5.85 5.80 -2.75
N SER A 375 -4.68 5.21 -2.53
CA SER A 375 -3.59 5.19 -3.50
C SER A 375 -3.59 3.83 -4.16
N GLU A 376 -4.02 3.76 -5.39
CA GLU A 376 -4.08 2.53 -6.18
C GLU A 376 -2.71 1.86 -6.22
N ARG A 377 -1.72 2.55 -6.80
CA ARG A 377 -0.38 1.98 -7.00
C ARG A 377 0.45 1.87 -5.73
N GLY A 378 0.10 2.61 -4.67
CA GLY A 378 0.73 2.45 -3.35
C GLY A 378 0.08 1.38 -2.48
N SER A 379 -1.10 0.86 -2.85
CA SER A 379 -1.86 -0.15 -2.10
C SER A 379 -2.15 0.26 -0.66
N VAL A 380 -2.52 1.54 -0.45
CA VAL A 380 -2.75 2.13 0.88
C VAL A 380 -3.91 3.11 0.90
N VAL A 381 -4.39 3.41 2.10
CA VAL A 381 -5.38 4.46 2.33
C VAL A 381 -4.83 5.52 3.28
N GLY A 382 -4.75 6.76 2.82
CA GLY A 382 -4.47 7.93 3.66
C GLY A 382 -5.72 8.34 4.43
N VAL A 383 -5.59 8.51 5.75
CA VAL A 383 -6.69 8.92 6.62
C VAL A 383 -6.45 10.33 7.11
N TYR A 384 -7.40 11.22 6.81
CA TYR A 384 -7.39 12.62 7.24
C TYR A 384 -8.63 12.96 8.06
N LYS A 385 -8.47 13.87 8.99
CA LYS A 385 -9.58 14.51 9.70
C LYS A 385 -9.96 15.79 8.96
N ASP A 386 -11.22 15.94 8.59
CA ASP A 386 -11.74 17.22 8.12
C ASP A 386 -11.82 18.20 9.29
N THR A 387 -11.09 19.30 9.21
CA THR A 387 -11.08 20.38 10.20
C THR A 387 -11.97 21.56 9.78
N GLY A 388 -12.60 21.49 8.62
CA GLY A 388 -13.29 22.60 7.97
C GLY A 388 -12.36 23.56 7.22
N ARG A 389 -11.05 23.32 7.27
CA ARG A 389 -9.98 24.07 6.58
C ARG A 389 -8.98 23.05 6.00
N GLU A 390 -7.71 23.17 6.38
CA GLU A 390 -6.67 22.21 6.00
C GLU A 390 -6.93 20.86 6.69
N PRO A 391 -7.06 19.76 5.94
CA PRO A 391 -7.23 18.43 6.51
C PRO A 391 -6.03 18.02 7.35
N GLN A 392 -6.30 17.45 8.52
CA GLN A 392 -5.25 16.94 9.40
C GLN A 392 -4.91 15.50 9.07
N TRP A 393 -3.67 15.21 8.70
CA TRP A 393 -3.15 13.85 8.57
C TRP A 393 -3.26 13.08 9.89
N LEU A 394 -3.72 11.83 9.84
CA LEU A 394 -3.83 10.98 11.01
C LEU A 394 -2.99 9.70 10.90
N GLN A 395 -3.18 8.91 9.84
CA GLN A 395 -2.54 7.62 9.67
C GLN A 395 -2.59 7.12 8.23
N LEU A 396 -1.77 6.10 7.96
CA LEU A 396 -1.84 5.27 6.75
C LEU A 396 -2.43 3.91 7.12
N LEU A 397 -3.30 3.36 6.25
CA LEU A 397 -3.80 1.99 6.37
C LEU A 397 -3.21 1.14 5.26
N PRO A 398 -2.70 -0.06 5.57
CA PRO A 398 -2.29 -1.01 4.53
C PRO A 398 -3.53 -1.61 3.88
N SER A 399 -3.57 -1.70 2.55
CA SER A 399 -4.71 -2.29 1.84
C SER A 399 -4.33 -3.57 1.09
N GLY A 400 -5.20 -4.10 0.25
CA GLY A 400 -4.86 -5.07 -0.77
C GLY A 400 -4.19 -4.37 -1.95
N ILE A 401 -3.86 -5.11 -3.01
CA ILE A 401 -3.23 -4.53 -4.20
C ILE A 401 -4.29 -3.76 -4.99
N ALA A 402 -3.96 -2.54 -5.38
CA ALA A 402 -4.83 -1.63 -6.11
C ALA A 402 -6.19 -1.40 -5.40
N PRO A 403 -6.23 -0.62 -4.30
CA PRO A 403 -7.49 -0.20 -3.69
C PRO A 403 -8.18 0.84 -4.56
N GLU A 404 -9.31 0.47 -5.13
CA GLU A 404 -10.09 1.30 -6.03
C GLU A 404 -11.21 2.04 -5.30
N SER A 405 -11.96 1.35 -4.47
CA SER A 405 -13.06 1.97 -3.75
C SER A 405 -13.09 1.66 -2.25
N ALA A 406 -13.80 2.49 -1.51
CA ALA A 406 -14.08 2.26 -0.11
C ALA A 406 -15.53 2.58 0.26
N ILE A 407 -16.03 1.92 1.30
CA ILE A 407 -17.32 2.21 1.91
C ILE A 407 -17.20 2.30 3.43
N ALA A 408 -17.72 3.37 4.00
CA ALA A 408 -17.82 3.53 5.44
C ALA A 408 -19.14 2.99 5.98
N ILE A 409 -19.09 2.38 7.17
CA ILE A 409 -20.24 1.89 7.92
C ILE A 409 -20.18 2.51 9.33
N PRO A 410 -20.49 3.81 9.49
CA PRO A 410 -20.26 4.54 10.73
C PRO A 410 -21.02 3.96 11.94
N GLN A 411 -22.23 3.44 11.75
CA GLN A 411 -23.01 2.80 12.80
C GLN A 411 -22.36 1.55 13.39
N ARG A 412 -21.34 1.01 12.73
CA ARG A 412 -20.55 -0.15 13.18
C ARG A 412 -19.07 0.22 13.42
N ASN A 413 -18.70 1.49 13.26
CA ASN A 413 -17.33 1.96 13.29
C ASN A 413 -16.41 1.23 12.29
N LEU A 414 -16.91 0.90 11.09
CA LEU A 414 -16.16 0.18 10.08
C LEU A 414 -15.87 1.04 8.86
N LEU A 415 -14.69 0.84 8.29
CA LEU A 415 -14.30 1.22 6.95
C LEU A 415 -13.96 -0.07 6.20
N VAL A 416 -14.33 -0.17 4.93
CA VAL A 416 -14.05 -1.32 4.08
C VAL A 416 -13.46 -0.83 2.77
N THR A 417 -12.39 -1.47 2.28
CA THR A 417 -11.83 -1.23 0.95
C THR A 417 -12.04 -2.43 0.04
N ALA A 418 -12.31 -2.18 -1.23
CA ALA A 418 -12.22 -3.13 -2.31
C ALA A 418 -10.88 -2.92 -3.04
N ASN A 419 -10.23 -4.02 -3.43
CA ASN A 419 -8.90 -3.99 -4.02
C ASN A 419 -8.92 -4.89 -5.25
N GLU A 420 -8.80 -4.30 -6.41
CA GLU A 420 -9.12 -4.92 -7.68
C GLU A 420 -8.12 -5.99 -8.14
N ALA A 421 -6.83 -5.75 -7.91
CA ALA A 421 -5.79 -6.58 -8.53
C ALA A 421 -5.82 -8.04 -8.06
N ASP A 422 -5.91 -8.94 -9.03
CA ASP A 422 -5.83 -10.39 -8.86
C ASP A 422 -4.65 -10.94 -9.66
N LEU A 423 -3.58 -11.28 -8.99
CA LEU A 423 -2.34 -11.77 -9.61
C LEU A 423 -2.29 -13.31 -9.70
N VAL A 424 -3.44 -13.97 -9.85
CA VAL A 424 -3.52 -15.45 -9.88
C VAL A 424 -2.73 -16.07 -11.02
N GLU A 425 -2.66 -15.43 -12.17
CA GLU A 425 -1.93 -15.93 -13.35
C GLU A 425 -0.43 -15.96 -13.10
N ASP A 426 0.09 -15.02 -12.32
CA ASP A 426 1.50 -14.94 -11.90
C ASP A 426 1.80 -15.70 -10.60
N GLY A 427 0.77 -16.35 -10.01
CA GLY A 427 0.87 -17.04 -8.73
C GLY A 427 0.97 -16.10 -7.52
N GLY A 428 0.61 -14.83 -7.70
CA GLY A 428 0.61 -13.78 -6.69
C GLY A 428 -0.65 -13.72 -5.83
N ALA A 429 -0.86 -12.61 -5.15
CA ALA A 429 -2.02 -12.39 -4.29
C ALA A 429 -3.29 -12.24 -5.12
N ARG A 430 -4.41 -12.71 -4.56
CA ARG A 430 -5.74 -12.56 -5.14
C ARG A 430 -6.30 -11.18 -4.78
N SER A 431 -7.33 -10.73 -5.49
CA SER A 431 -8.15 -9.59 -5.09
C SER A 431 -8.74 -9.79 -3.68
N HIS A 432 -8.76 -8.75 -2.86
CA HIS A 432 -9.23 -8.80 -1.48
C HIS A 432 -10.15 -7.64 -1.12
N VAL A 433 -11.10 -7.92 -0.25
CA VAL A 433 -11.80 -6.89 0.53
C VAL A 433 -11.11 -6.79 1.89
N MET A 434 -10.75 -5.56 2.33
CA MET A 434 -10.14 -5.30 3.63
C MET A 434 -11.13 -4.59 4.56
N ILE A 435 -11.19 -4.98 5.83
CA ILE A 435 -12.12 -4.42 6.82
C ILE A 435 -11.32 -3.82 7.97
N TYR A 436 -11.59 -2.53 8.25
CA TYR A 436 -10.96 -1.78 9.34
C TYR A 436 -12.01 -1.34 10.35
N GLN A 437 -11.63 -1.27 11.62
CA GLN A 437 -12.47 -0.79 12.70
C GLN A 437 -11.84 0.42 13.40
N LEU A 438 -12.62 1.48 13.56
CA LEU A 438 -12.25 2.59 14.43
C LEU A 438 -12.35 2.14 15.87
N SER A 439 -11.25 2.19 16.60
CA SER A 439 -11.16 1.74 17.99
C SER A 439 -10.14 2.55 18.78
N SER A 440 -10.22 2.50 20.10
CA SER A 440 -9.27 3.18 20.99
C SER A 440 -7.85 2.62 20.84
N GLY A 441 -6.87 3.46 21.07
CA GLY A 441 -5.44 3.16 21.01
C GLY A 441 -4.78 3.68 19.75
N VAL A 442 -3.44 3.60 19.71
CA VAL A 442 -2.61 4.04 18.60
C VAL A 442 -2.76 3.13 17.38
N ALA A 443 -2.49 3.66 16.20
CA ALA A 443 -2.40 2.90 14.96
C ALA A 443 -1.33 1.80 15.09
N ASN A 444 -1.61 0.65 14.48
CA ASN A 444 -0.69 -0.50 14.47
C ASN A 444 0.06 -0.67 13.14
N TYR A 445 -0.16 0.24 12.22
CA TYR A 445 0.53 0.35 10.93
C TYR A 445 0.76 1.83 10.60
N PRO A 446 1.86 2.18 9.91
CA PRO A 446 3.02 1.33 9.54
C PRO A 446 3.85 0.91 10.78
N GLN A 447 4.59 -0.22 10.67
CA GLN A 447 5.47 -0.69 11.74
C GLN A 447 6.90 -0.16 11.60
N ILE A 448 7.25 0.29 10.40
CA ILE A 448 8.51 0.96 10.07
C ILE A 448 8.23 2.13 9.14
N ILE A 449 8.90 3.24 9.35
CA ILE A 449 8.81 4.45 8.53
C ILE A 449 10.21 5.03 8.30
N SER A 450 10.36 5.91 7.30
CA SER A 450 11.60 6.65 7.13
C SER A 450 11.54 8.07 7.68
N ALA A 451 12.68 8.57 8.14
CA ALA A 451 12.92 9.98 8.43
C ALA A 451 13.10 10.79 7.14
N ASN A 452 13.25 12.11 7.27
CA ASN A 452 13.70 12.95 6.17
C ASN A 452 15.22 12.87 6.01
N ASP A 453 15.65 13.02 4.77
CA ASP A 453 17.05 13.24 4.42
C ASP A 453 17.50 14.69 4.74
N LYS A 454 18.75 15.02 4.40
CA LYS A 454 19.32 16.37 4.58
C LYS A 454 18.62 17.48 3.76
N ASN A 455 17.85 17.12 2.72
CA ASN A 455 17.10 18.04 1.87
C ASN A 455 15.64 18.18 2.31
N ASN A 456 15.29 17.60 3.46
CA ASN A 456 13.94 17.54 4.01
C ASN A 456 12.93 16.76 3.16
N ALA A 457 13.41 15.90 2.25
CA ALA A 457 12.60 14.90 1.55
C ALA A 457 12.60 13.58 2.33
N PRO A 458 11.53 12.77 2.26
CA PRO A 458 11.54 11.46 2.90
C PRO A 458 12.62 10.56 2.30
N ILE A 459 13.31 9.79 3.14
CA ILE A 459 14.26 8.77 2.68
C ILE A 459 13.43 7.68 1.98
N GLY A 460 13.66 7.50 0.67
CA GLY A 460 13.03 6.43 -0.09
C GLY A 460 13.59 5.06 0.30
N TRP A 461 12.71 4.09 0.47
CA TRP A 461 13.04 2.71 0.82
C TRP A 461 11.94 1.74 0.39
N GLY A 462 12.28 0.49 0.32
CA GLY A 462 11.42 -0.66 0.01
C GLY A 462 12.30 -1.86 -0.28
N ALA A 463 11.69 -3.00 -0.60
CA ALA A 463 12.37 -4.24 -0.94
C ALA A 463 13.50 -4.58 0.05
N LEU A 464 13.17 -4.53 1.36
CA LEU A 464 14.15 -4.83 2.42
C LEU A 464 14.44 -6.32 2.45
N SER A 465 15.71 -6.65 2.21
CA SER A 465 16.28 -7.97 2.40
C SER A 465 17.36 -7.91 3.49
N GLY A 466 17.73 -9.00 4.08
CA GLY A 466 18.79 -9.12 5.09
C GLY A 466 18.73 -8.12 6.24
N LEU A 467 18.93 -8.59 7.46
CA LEU A 467 18.93 -7.74 8.66
C LEU A 467 20.08 -8.11 9.58
N VAL A 468 20.85 -7.10 10.05
CA VAL A 468 21.88 -7.32 11.08
C VAL A 468 21.73 -6.32 12.21
N ALA A 469 21.93 -6.76 13.46
CA ALA A 469 21.95 -5.89 14.63
C ALA A 469 23.30 -5.17 14.79
N ASP A 470 23.26 -3.92 15.27
CA ASP A 470 24.44 -3.25 15.77
C ASP A 470 25.03 -4.02 16.96
N SER A 471 26.33 -4.28 16.94
CA SER A 471 26.99 -5.09 17.96
C SER A 471 27.12 -4.42 19.33
N GLN A 472 26.83 -3.12 19.45
CA GLN A 472 26.99 -2.32 20.66
C GLN A 472 25.72 -1.60 21.08
N LYS A 473 24.80 -1.34 20.14
CA LYS A 473 23.58 -0.56 20.38
C LYS A 473 22.36 -1.46 20.29
N ALA A 474 21.63 -1.57 21.39
CA ALA A 474 20.35 -2.27 21.41
C ALA A 474 19.35 -1.63 20.43
N ALA A 475 18.44 -2.43 19.90
CA ALA A 475 17.37 -2.02 19.01
C ALA A 475 17.83 -1.10 17.83
N THR A 476 19.10 -1.25 17.41
CA THR A 476 19.66 -0.60 16.23
C THR A 476 20.03 -1.67 15.22
N PHE A 477 19.59 -1.50 13.97
CA PHE A 477 19.77 -2.51 12.93
C PHE A 477 20.25 -1.88 11.62
N TYR A 478 20.83 -2.72 10.77
CA TYR A 478 21.16 -2.40 9.39
C TYR A 478 20.48 -3.40 8.48
N ALA A 479 19.91 -2.90 7.38
CA ALA A 479 19.25 -3.72 6.35
C ALA A 479 19.72 -3.27 4.96
N VAL A 480 19.60 -4.12 3.97
CA VAL A 480 19.85 -3.80 2.55
C VAL A 480 18.55 -3.84 1.76
N ASN A 481 18.51 -3.18 0.60
CA ASN A 481 17.50 -3.42 -0.43
C ASN A 481 18.02 -4.43 -1.45
N ASP A 482 17.12 -5.21 -2.02
CA ASP A 482 17.41 -6.15 -3.10
C ASP A 482 17.62 -5.47 -4.48
N SER A 483 17.68 -6.25 -5.55
CA SER A 483 17.89 -5.75 -6.92
C SER A 483 16.66 -5.04 -7.52
N PHE A 484 15.54 -4.92 -6.82
CA PHE A 484 14.43 -4.09 -7.27
C PHE A 484 14.91 -2.64 -7.48
N TYR A 485 15.73 -2.14 -6.54
CA TYR A 485 16.40 -0.83 -6.67
C TYR A 485 17.87 -0.97 -7.11
N SER A 486 18.12 -1.70 -8.18
CA SER A 486 19.47 -2.06 -8.64
C SER A 486 20.37 -0.89 -9.02
N ALA A 487 19.82 0.28 -9.36
CA ALA A 487 20.59 1.50 -9.61
C ALA A 487 20.95 2.24 -8.32
N GLN A 488 20.44 1.78 -7.16
CA GLN A 488 20.64 2.44 -5.89
C GLN A 488 20.82 1.45 -4.73
N PRO A 489 21.79 0.52 -4.79
CA PRO A 489 22.02 -0.40 -3.69
C PRO A 489 22.35 0.37 -2.42
N THR A 490 21.65 0.04 -1.31
CA THR A 490 21.64 0.88 -0.11
C THR A 490 21.68 0.04 1.16
N ILE A 491 22.40 0.54 2.16
CA ILE A 491 22.37 0.05 3.54
C ILE A 491 21.58 1.07 4.36
N PHE A 492 20.47 0.63 4.96
CA PHE A 492 19.63 1.44 5.83
C PHE A 492 20.00 1.25 7.29
N THR A 493 20.00 2.34 8.07
CA THR A 493 20.13 2.28 9.53
C THR A 493 18.76 2.46 10.15
N ILE A 494 18.32 1.48 10.94
CA ILE A 494 16.99 1.40 11.56
C ILE A 494 17.09 1.57 13.07
N ASP A 495 16.31 2.49 13.62
CA ASP A 495 16.10 2.69 15.05
C ASP A 495 14.77 2.04 15.47
N ALA A 496 14.83 0.93 16.14
CA ALA A 496 13.67 0.17 16.63
C ALA A 496 13.31 0.46 18.11
N PHE A 497 13.92 1.46 18.77
CA PHE A 497 13.41 2.02 20.00
C PHE A 497 12.13 2.83 19.77
N ALA A 498 12.04 3.49 18.61
CA ALA A 498 10.84 4.18 18.19
C ALA A 498 9.73 3.18 17.80
N GLN A 499 8.48 3.60 17.93
CA GLN A 499 7.30 2.85 17.44
C GLN A 499 6.38 3.82 16.71
N PRO A 500 6.26 3.67 15.37
CA PRO A 500 6.94 2.68 14.50
C PRO A 500 8.48 2.82 14.54
N ALA A 501 9.19 1.77 14.12
CA ALA A 501 10.64 1.83 13.90
C ALA A 501 10.98 2.86 12.83
N VAL A 502 12.17 3.47 12.89
CA VAL A 502 12.53 4.57 12.00
C VAL A 502 13.82 4.30 11.24
N ILE A 503 13.75 4.30 9.91
CA ILE A 503 14.93 4.37 9.05
C ILE A 503 15.52 5.79 9.17
N LYS A 504 16.65 5.90 9.84
CA LYS A 504 17.32 7.18 10.13
C LYS A 504 18.28 7.62 9.04
N GLN A 505 18.84 6.67 8.30
CA GLN A 505 19.89 6.92 7.33
C GLN A 505 19.87 5.90 6.20
N ALA A 506 20.20 6.35 5.01
CA ALA A 506 20.44 5.54 3.82
C ALA A 506 21.90 5.75 3.38
N LEU A 507 22.72 4.73 3.51
CA LEU A 507 24.11 4.70 3.06
C LEU A 507 24.17 4.03 1.69
N ARG A 508 24.52 4.78 0.65
CA ARG A 508 24.62 4.25 -0.72
C ARG A 508 25.85 3.39 -0.89
N VAL A 509 25.70 2.20 -1.45
CA VAL A 509 26.82 1.34 -1.81
C VAL A 509 27.41 1.84 -3.10
N THR A 510 28.69 2.24 -3.06
CA THR A 510 29.39 2.86 -4.19
C THR A 510 30.66 2.10 -4.56
N GLU A 511 31.06 2.19 -5.82
CA GLU A 511 32.32 1.66 -6.34
C GLU A 511 32.94 2.68 -7.29
N ASN A 512 34.18 3.08 -7.01
CA ASN A 512 34.87 4.13 -7.80
C ASN A 512 34.04 5.44 -7.91
N GLY A 513 33.34 5.82 -6.84
CA GLY A 513 32.55 7.06 -6.74
C GLY A 513 31.22 7.06 -7.48
N LYS A 514 30.76 5.90 -7.96
CA LYS A 514 29.44 5.69 -8.58
C LYS A 514 28.65 4.64 -7.80
N ALA A 515 27.34 4.53 -8.04
CA ALA A 515 26.56 3.43 -7.52
C ALA A 515 27.20 2.09 -7.94
N ALA A 516 27.33 1.16 -7.02
CA ALA A 516 27.89 -0.15 -7.32
C ALA A 516 26.91 -0.92 -8.20
N GLU A 517 27.39 -1.44 -9.31
CA GLU A 517 26.60 -2.15 -10.33
C GLU A 517 26.68 -3.67 -10.15
N LYS A 518 25.74 -4.39 -10.76
CA LYS A 518 25.70 -5.85 -10.80
C LYS A 518 25.65 -6.47 -9.40
N LEU A 519 24.79 -5.95 -8.57
CA LEU A 519 24.48 -6.42 -7.23
C LEU A 519 22.99 -6.82 -7.14
N ASP A 520 22.75 -7.89 -6.42
CA ASP A 520 21.44 -8.38 -5.98
C ASP A 520 21.61 -8.68 -4.50
N LEU A 521 21.42 -7.66 -3.65
CA LEU A 521 21.79 -7.73 -2.24
C LEU A 521 20.70 -8.43 -1.44
N GLU A 522 21.04 -9.57 -0.82
CA GLU A 522 20.10 -10.37 -0.05
C GLU A 522 20.50 -10.49 1.44
N GLY A 523 21.74 -10.28 1.77
CA GLY A 523 22.20 -10.42 3.14
C GLY A 523 23.25 -9.38 3.54
N ILE A 524 23.33 -9.10 4.86
CA ILE A 524 24.25 -8.12 5.44
C ILE A 524 24.79 -8.60 6.79
N THR A 525 26.09 -8.37 7.03
CA THR A 525 26.69 -8.50 8.37
C THR A 525 27.76 -7.43 8.59
N THR A 526 28.03 -7.08 9.85
CA THR A 526 29.07 -6.10 10.19
C THR A 526 30.47 -6.71 10.07
N ASP A 527 31.45 -5.92 9.65
CA ASP A 527 32.86 -6.34 9.60
C ASP A 527 33.59 -6.19 10.96
N GLY A 528 32.91 -5.63 11.97
CA GLY A 528 33.46 -5.34 13.31
C GLY A 528 34.40 -4.14 13.34
N LYS A 529 34.51 -3.37 12.24
CA LYS A 529 35.40 -2.19 12.11
C LYS A 529 34.64 -0.96 11.60
N GLY A 530 33.32 -1.05 11.54
CA GLY A 530 32.41 -0.01 11.08
C GLY A 530 31.95 -0.14 9.62
N GLY A 531 32.47 -1.13 8.89
CA GLY A 531 32.00 -1.52 7.56
C GLY A 531 31.13 -2.77 7.61
N PHE A 532 30.82 -3.31 6.42
CA PHE A 532 29.89 -4.41 6.24
C PHE A 532 30.40 -5.45 5.21
N TRP A 533 30.00 -6.70 5.40
CA TRP A 533 29.99 -7.69 4.37
C TRP A 533 28.57 -7.90 3.88
N LEU A 534 28.38 -7.88 2.57
CA LEU A 534 27.11 -8.04 1.88
C LEU A 534 27.13 -9.34 1.09
N ALA A 535 26.03 -10.06 1.05
CA ALA A 535 25.81 -11.18 0.17
C ALA A 535 25.02 -10.72 -1.06
N SER A 536 25.54 -11.04 -2.26
CA SER A 536 24.88 -10.73 -3.53
C SER A 536 24.50 -12.03 -4.22
N GLU A 537 23.20 -12.23 -4.45
CA GLU A 537 22.69 -13.33 -5.23
C GLU A 537 23.08 -13.15 -6.70
N GLY A 538 23.47 -14.23 -7.36
CA GLY A 538 23.83 -14.21 -8.78
C GLY A 538 22.63 -14.44 -9.70
N ASN A 539 22.68 -13.81 -10.85
CA ASN A 539 21.70 -13.99 -11.91
C ASN A 539 22.39 -14.00 -13.27
N GLU A 540 22.61 -15.18 -13.86
CA GLU A 540 23.28 -15.31 -15.14
C GLU A 540 22.59 -14.53 -16.27
N LYS A 541 21.26 -14.49 -16.29
CA LYS A 541 20.49 -13.78 -17.33
C LYS A 541 20.71 -12.27 -17.28
N LYS A 542 20.94 -11.73 -16.08
CA LYS A 542 21.23 -10.31 -15.84
C LYS A 542 22.74 -10.01 -15.77
N ALA A 543 23.60 -11.02 -15.94
CA ALA A 543 25.05 -10.95 -15.77
C ALA A 543 25.46 -10.41 -14.36
N ILE A 544 24.69 -10.78 -13.33
CA ILE A 544 25.03 -10.52 -11.92
C ILE A 544 25.77 -11.74 -11.38
N PRO A 545 27.02 -11.59 -10.85
CA PRO A 545 27.76 -12.71 -10.28
C PRO A 545 27.29 -13.02 -8.84
N HIS A 546 27.34 -14.29 -8.42
CA HIS A 546 27.31 -14.63 -7.01
C HIS A 546 28.60 -14.11 -6.34
N ALA A 547 28.46 -13.27 -5.32
CA ALA A 547 29.59 -12.62 -4.70
C ALA A 547 29.36 -12.25 -3.23
N LEU A 548 30.44 -12.15 -2.47
CA LEU A 548 30.48 -11.44 -1.19
C LEU A 548 31.15 -10.09 -1.47
N VAL A 549 30.57 -9.04 -0.92
CA VAL A 549 31.03 -7.66 -1.15
C VAL A 549 31.39 -7.02 0.20
N HIS A 550 32.66 -6.62 0.37
CA HIS A 550 33.11 -5.89 1.53
C HIS A 550 33.04 -4.38 1.26
N VAL A 551 32.33 -3.68 2.11
CA VAL A 551 32.21 -2.21 2.03
C VAL A 551 32.72 -1.56 3.31
N ASN A 552 33.32 -0.37 3.17
CA ASN A 552 33.77 0.42 4.33
C ASN A 552 32.60 1.19 4.98
N ALA A 553 32.89 1.92 6.05
CA ALA A 553 31.92 2.73 6.80
C ALA A 553 31.26 3.87 5.97
N GLN A 554 31.81 4.21 4.81
CA GLN A 554 31.27 5.18 3.86
C GLN A 554 30.44 4.54 2.75
N GLY A 555 30.29 3.21 2.75
CA GLY A 555 29.56 2.46 1.73
C GLY A 555 30.35 2.17 0.46
N GLU A 556 31.67 2.45 0.44
CA GLU A 556 32.51 2.19 -0.72
C GLU A 556 32.95 0.72 -0.75
N VAL A 557 32.82 0.08 -1.91
CA VAL A 557 33.28 -1.29 -2.13
C VAL A 557 34.79 -1.38 -2.05
N MET A 558 35.29 -2.16 -1.10
CA MET A 558 36.71 -2.42 -0.89
C MET A 558 37.18 -3.69 -1.58
N GLU A 559 36.29 -4.69 -1.66
CA GLU A 559 36.59 -6.00 -2.22
C GLU A 559 35.31 -6.69 -2.70
N ARG A 560 35.42 -7.43 -3.82
CA ARG A 560 34.41 -8.43 -4.25
C ARG A 560 35.06 -9.81 -4.28
N VAL A 561 34.50 -10.72 -3.53
CA VAL A 561 34.92 -12.13 -3.49
C VAL A 561 33.90 -12.96 -4.29
N LEU A 562 34.26 -13.30 -5.51
CA LEU A 562 33.40 -14.14 -6.37
C LEU A 562 33.33 -15.56 -5.82
N PHE A 563 32.20 -16.22 -5.99
CA PHE A 563 32.09 -17.64 -5.68
C PHE A 563 33.06 -18.44 -6.57
N PRO A 564 33.70 -19.51 -6.04
CA PRO A 564 34.68 -20.28 -6.78
C PRO A 564 34.02 -21.08 -7.92
N GLN A 565 34.75 -21.28 -9.02
CA GLN A 565 34.26 -22.00 -10.21
C GLN A 565 33.79 -23.42 -9.90
N GLU A 566 34.37 -24.02 -8.89
CA GLU A 566 34.02 -25.36 -8.42
C GLU A 566 32.56 -25.42 -7.91
N LEU A 567 32.10 -24.36 -7.29
CA LEU A 567 30.71 -24.18 -6.86
C LEU A 567 29.83 -23.72 -8.04
N LEU A 568 30.29 -22.72 -8.83
CA LEU A 568 29.50 -22.08 -9.89
C LEU A 568 29.14 -23.04 -11.04
N LYS A 569 29.91 -24.09 -11.31
CA LYS A 569 29.53 -25.12 -12.35
C LYS A 569 28.17 -25.78 -12.06
N HIS A 570 27.69 -25.73 -10.84
CA HIS A 570 26.41 -26.29 -10.40
C HIS A 570 25.36 -25.25 -10.10
N GLN A 571 25.67 -23.97 -10.33
CA GLN A 571 24.81 -22.86 -9.93
C GLN A 571 23.39 -22.94 -10.50
N THR A 572 22.48 -22.37 -9.73
CA THR A 572 21.17 -21.90 -10.14
C THR A 572 21.09 -20.41 -9.80
N ARG A 573 19.95 -19.75 -10.08
CA ARG A 573 19.76 -18.35 -9.65
C ARG A 573 19.55 -18.20 -8.13
N TYR A 574 19.33 -19.29 -7.41
CA TYR A 574 18.96 -19.31 -5.99
C TYR A 574 20.22 -19.39 -5.13
N GLY A 575 20.85 -18.24 -4.92
CA GLY A 575 22.18 -18.11 -4.32
C GLY A 575 22.20 -17.66 -2.88
N ALA A 576 23.07 -16.70 -2.59
CA ALA A 576 23.30 -16.20 -1.24
C ALA A 576 22.15 -15.31 -0.77
N GLU A 577 21.33 -15.78 0.16
CA GLU A 577 20.18 -15.07 0.74
C GLU A 577 20.52 -14.39 2.08
N GLY A 578 21.48 -14.92 2.80
CA GLY A 578 21.89 -14.33 4.07
C GLY A 578 23.37 -14.53 4.32
N ILE A 579 23.94 -13.67 5.16
CA ILE A 579 25.35 -13.72 5.55
C ILE A 579 25.52 -13.31 7.02
N THR A 580 26.33 -14.05 7.75
CA THR A 580 26.72 -13.69 9.11
C THR A 580 28.19 -13.93 9.35
N ARG A 581 28.80 -13.18 10.27
CA ARG A 581 30.21 -13.28 10.59
C ARG A 581 30.42 -13.89 12.00
N VAL A 582 31.28 -14.88 12.07
CA VAL A 582 31.79 -15.45 13.32
C VAL A 582 33.31 -15.41 13.27
N ASP A 583 33.92 -14.56 14.07
CA ASP A 583 35.35 -14.25 14.05
C ASP A 583 35.83 -13.85 12.65
N ASP A 584 36.70 -14.66 12.04
CA ASP A 584 37.23 -14.45 10.69
C ASP A 584 36.48 -15.22 9.59
N VAL A 585 35.40 -15.90 9.95
CA VAL A 585 34.62 -16.74 9.03
C VAL A 585 33.27 -16.09 8.74
N LEU A 586 32.97 -15.91 7.45
CA LEU A 586 31.63 -15.59 6.96
C LEU A 586 30.89 -16.88 6.71
N TRP A 587 29.66 -16.96 7.24
CA TRP A 587 28.72 -18.04 6.95
C TRP A 587 27.63 -17.50 6.03
N ILE A 588 27.33 -18.22 4.95
CA ILE A 588 26.39 -17.80 3.91
C ILE A 588 25.34 -18.90 3.74
N ALA A 589 24.07 -18.53 3.78
CA ALA A 589 22.96 -19.41 3.48
C ALA A 589 22.63 -19.35 1.99
N LEU A 590 22.66 -20.49 1.28
CA LEU A 590 22.11 -20.58 -0.06
C LEU A 590 20.61 -20.85 0.01
N GLN A 591 19.82 -20.15 -0.79
CA GLN A 591 18.34 -20.21 -0.73
C GLN A 591 17.82 -21.63 -0.92
N ARG A 592 18.26 -22.31 -1.99
CA ARG A 592 17.67 -23.56 -2.46
C ARG A 592 18.75 -24.53 -2.96
N PRO A 593 18.37 -25.82 -3.17
CA PRO A 593 19.29 -26.80 -3.78
C PRO A 593 19.87 -26.33 -5.12
N TRP A 594 21.16 -26.48 -5.30
CA TRP A 594 21.82 -26.34 -6.59
C TRP A 594 21.87 -27.71 -7.33
N LYS A 595 22.36 -27.74 -8.57
CA LYS A 595 22.24 -28.92 -9.45
C LYS A 595 22.83 -30.21 -8.90
N GLU A 596 23.88 -30.13 -8.06
CA GLU A 596 24.52 -31.28 -7.43
C GLU A 596 23.87 -31.69 -6.11
N ASP A 597 23.02 -30.86 -5.54
CA ASP A 597 22.44 -31.13 -4.22
C ASP A 597 21.33 -32.19 -4.30
N ALA A 598 21.19 -32.97 -3.25
CA ALA A 598 20.06 -33.85 -3.09
C ALA A 598 18.76 -33.02 -2.92
N LYS A 599 17.65 -33.62 -3.32
CA LYS A 599 16.34 -33.00 -3.14
C LYS A 599 16.13 -32.54 -1.69
N ASN A 600 15.65 -31.30 -1.53
CA ASN A 600 15.42 -30.66 -0.22
C ASN A 600 16.69 -30.45 0.64
N THR A 601 17.86 -30.40 0.03
CA THR A 601 19.08 -30.00 0.74
C THR A 601 19.67 -28.76 0.09
N THR A 602 20.14 -27.82 0.91
CA THR A 602 20.92 -26.67 0.44
C THR A 602 22.26 -26.62 1.20
N LYS A 603 23.06 -25.62 0.95
CA LYS A 603 24.37 -25.46 1.57
C LYS A 603 24.41 -24.27 2.51
N LEU A 604 25.11 -24.41 3.61
CA LEU A 604 25.70 -23.31 4.35
C LEU A 604 27.18 -23.24 3.95
N LEU A 605 27.56 -22.17 3.26
CA LEU A 605 28.95 -21.96 2.87
C LEU A 605 29.69 -21.26 4.00
N SER A 606 30.99 -21.55 4.12
CA SER A 606 31.90 -20.80 4.96
C SER A 606 33.02 -20.18 4.11
N TYR A 607 33.37 -18.93 4.38
CA TYR A 607 34.51 -18.26 3.79
C TYR A 607 35.40 -17.63 4.86
N ASN A 608 36.64 -18.05 4.95
CA ASN A 608 37.60 -17.48 5.90
C ASN A 608 38.26 -16.25 5.27
N THR A 609 38.00 -15.08 5.82
CA THR A 609 38.48 -13.79 5.30
C THR A 609 40.00 -13.60 5.34
N LYS A 610 40.70 -14.36 6.24
CA LYS A 610 42.19 -14.31 6.34
C LYS A 610 42.85 -15.31 5.41
N THR A 611 42.40 -16.58 5.42
CA THR A 611 43.02 -17.62 4.62
C THR A 611 42.47 -17.71 3.21
N ARG A 612 41.31 -17.05 2.94
CA ARG A 612 40.57 -17.05 1.68
C ARG A 612 40.06 -18.46 1.27
N GLN A 613 39.91 -19.34 2.22
CA GLN A 613 39.46 -20.70 2.00
C GLN A 613 37.94 -20.78 2.11
N TRP A 614 37.35 -21.53 1.18
CA TRP A 614 35.94 -21.88 1.17
C TRP A 614 35.72 -23.27 1.76
N GLY A 615 34.60 -23.45 2.41
CA GLY A 615 34.09 -24.73 2.87
C GLY A 615 32.57 -24.75 2.84
N ALA A 616 31.99 -25.92 3.09
CA ALA A 616 30.53 -26.06 3.14
C ALA A 616 30.10 -27.17 4.10
N VAL A 617 28.84 -27.03 4.54
CA VAL A 617 28.04 -28.08 5.17
C VAL A 617 26.69 -28.19 4.45
N SER A 618 26.04 -29.33 4.54
CA SER A 618 24.70 -29.55 3.97
C SER A 618 23.62 -29.24 5.01
N TYR A 619 22.58 -28.57 4.56
CA TYR A 619 21.40 -28.22 5.36
C TYR A 619 20.15 -28.87 4.79
N LEU A 620 19.42 -29.64 5.57
CA LEU A 620 18.20 -30.32 5.17
C LEU A 620 17.00 -29.39 5.37
N LEU A 621 16.36 -28.99 4.26
CA LEU A 621 15.16 -28.17 4.27
C LEU A 621 13.92 -28.97 4.64
N GLU A 622 12.90 -28.30 5.19
CA GLU A 622 11.56 -28.86 5.31
C GLU A 622 10.95 -29.15 3.91
N GLN A 623 9.87 -29.89 3.90
CA GLN A 623 9.15 -30.22 2.68
C GLN A 623 7.80 -29.54 2.69
N SER A 624 7.42 -28.95 1.55
CA SER A 624 6.08 -28.42 1.31
C SER A 624 5.34 -29.27 0.27
N ASP A 625 4.05 -29.45 0.46
CA ASP A 625 3.18 -30.12 -0.51
C ASP A 625 2.98 -29.27 -1.77
N LYS A 626 3.22 -27.97 -1.68
CA LYS A 626 3.08 -27.01 -2.79
C LYS A 626 4.29 -26.08 -2.83
N GLY A 627 4.69 -25.75 -4.06
CA GLY A 627 5.81 -24.83 -4.28
C GLY A 627 7.15 -25.38 -3.78
N TRP A 628 7.92 -24.54 -3.12
CA TRP A 628 9.26 -24.87 -2.64
C TRP A 628 9.49 -24.28 -1.23
N VAL A 629 10.50 -24.81 -0.56
CA VAL A 629 11.02 -24.30 0.71
C VAL A 629 12.47 -23.88 0.51
N GLY A 630 12.86 -22.75 1.13
CA GLY A 630 14.22 -22.22 1.05
C GLY A 630 14.61 -21.48 2.32
N LEU A 631 15.90 -21.11 2.38
CA LEU A 631 16.44 -20.21 3.37
C LEU A 631 16.34 -18.78 2.89
N SER A 632 16.12 -17.83 3.81
CA SER A 632 16.11 -16.41 3.49
C SER A 632 16.95 -15.55 4.44
N GLU A 633 17.50 -16.11 5.52
CA GLU A 633 18.40 -15.36 6.41
C GLU A 633 19.28 -16.30 7.22
N ILE A 634 20.43 -15.80 7.64
CA ILE A 634 21.32 -16.44 8.62
C ILE A 634 21.92 -15.41 9.58
N THR A 635 21.76 -15.59 10.88
CA THR A 635 22.28 -14.72 11.93
C THR A 635 23.00 -15.50 12.99
N ALA A 636 24.21 -15.06 13.37
CA ALA A 636 24.99 -15.64 14.48
C ALA A 636 24.70 -14.92 15.79
N TYR A 637 24.43 -15.70 16.85
CA TYR A 637 24.29 -15.16 18.21
C TYR A 637 24.64 -16.24 19.25
N GLN A 638 25.50 -15.89 20.20
CA GLN A 638 25.88 -16.74 21.35
C GLN A 638 26.18 -18.22 21.02
N GLY A 639 27.08 -18.46 20.05
CA GLY A 639 27.49 -19.81 19.67
C GLY A 639 26.47 -20.61 18.85
N GLN A 640 25.45 -19.94 18.33
CA GLN A 640 24.42 -20.53 17.48
C GLN A 640 24.33 -19.76 16.14
N LEU A 641 23.91 -20.44 15.10
CA LEU A 641 23.38 -19.82 13.87
C LEU A 641 21.85 -19.95 13.86
N TYR A 642 21.19 -18.88 13.56
CA TYR A 642 19.73 -18.84 13.40
C TYR A 642 19.41 -18.62 11.92
N LEU A 643 18.50 -19.43 11.37
CA LEU A 643 18.16 -19.42 9.96
C LEU A 643 16.64 -19.32 9.79
N ILE A 644 16.19 -18.43 8.89
CA ILE A 644 14.80 -18.42 8.45
C ILE A 644 14.65 -19.49 7.36
N GLU A 645 13.66 -20.35 7.53
CA GLU A 645 13.22 -21.31 6.53
C GLU A 645 11.76 -21.03 6.18
N ARG A 646 11.49 -20.78 4.90
CA ARG A 646 10.16 -20.40 4.43
C ARG A 646 9.74 -21.15 3.18
N ASP A 647 8.44 -21.39 3.04
CA ASP A 647 7.82 -21.71 1.77
C ASP A 647 7.55 -20.44 0.95
N ASN A 648 7.29 -20.59 -0.36
CA ASN A 648 6.90 -19.52 -1.25
C ASN A 648 5.38 -19.35 -1.36
N GLN A 649 4.63 -19.75 -0.34
CA GLN A 649 3.18 -19.71 -0.37
C GLN A 649 2.65 -18.45 0.31
N LEU A 650 1.54 -17.93 -0.23
CA LEU A 650 0.83 -16.76 0.23
C LEU A 650 -0.45 -17.12 1.00
N GLY A 651 -0.95 -16.21 1.81
CA GLY A 651 -2.26 -16.26 2.44
C GLY A 651 -2.51 -17.55 3.23
N LYS A 652 -3.61 -18.22 2.93
CA LYS A 652 -4.02 -19.48 3.60
C LYS A 652 -3.16 -20.68 3.23
N GLN A 653 -2.39 -20.58 2.14
CA GLN A 653 -1.53 -21.66 1.66
C GLN A 653 -0.15 -21.66 2.34
N ALA A 654 0.28 -20.53 2.92
CA ALA A 654 1.51 -20.43 3.70
C ALA A 654 1.49 -21.37 4.92
N LYS A 655 2.50 -22.25 5.04
CA LYS A 655 2.61 -23.27 6.08
C LYS A 655 3.94 -23.23 6.83
N ILE A 656 5.01 -22.79 6.16
CA ILE A 656 6.37 -22.83 6.70
C ILE A 656 6.94 -21.41 6.66
N LYS A 657 7.01 -20.76 7.82
CA LYS A 657 7.68 -19.49 8.07
C LYS A 657 8.33 -19.62 9.45
N ARG A 658 9.51 -20.25 9.51
CA ARG A 658 10.09 -20.74 10.76
C ARG A 658 11.52 -20.31 10.96
N LEU A 659 11.91 -20.13 12.21
CA LEU A 659 13.28 -19.91 12.63
C LEU A 659 13.85 -21.20 13.19
N TYR A 660 14.99 -21.61 12.67
CA TYR A 660 15.77 -22.75 13.15
C TYR A 660 17.07 -22.28 13.77
N ARG A 661 17.63 -23.05 14.71
CA ARG A 661 18.99 -22.87 15.19
C ARG A 661 19.86 -24.07 14.86
N VAL A 662 21.15 -23.79 14.64
CA VAL A 662 22.22 -24.76 14.44
C VAL A 662 23.38 -24.39 15.37
N SER A 663 23.92 -25.34 16.10
CA SER A 663 25.07 -25.10 16.99
C SER A 663 26.35 -24.86 16.20
N LEU A 664 27.07 -23.79 16.47
CA LEU A 664 28.39 -23.54 15.86
C LEU A 664 29.42 -24.62 16.19
N ALA A 665 29.30 -25.26 17.36
CA ALA A 665 30.19 -26.34 17.75
C ALA A 665 30.06 -27.61 16.88
N ASP A 666 28.88 -27.79 16.28
CA ASP A 666 28.58 -28.93 15.40
C ASP A 666 28.91 -28.65 13.93
N LEU A 667 29.21 -27.40 13.59
CA LEU A 667 29.58 -26.99 12.22
C LEU A 667 31.04 -27.39 11.93
N LYS A 668 31.19 -28.35 11.01
CA LYS A 668 32.50 -28.81 10.54
C LYS A 668 32.56 -28.73 9.05
N PRO A 669 32.76 -27.49 8.49
CA PRO A 669 32.79 -27.32 7.05
C PRO A 669 33.96 -28.10 6.45
N VAL A 670 33.69 -28.74 5.33
CA VAL A 670 34.68 -29.46 4.54
C VAL A 670 34.93 -28.70 3.24
N GLU A 671 36.05 -29.02 2.59
CA GLU A 671 36.41 -28.44 1.30
C GLU A 671 35.33 -28.71 0.24
N LEU A 672 35.08 -27.73 -0.62
CA LEU A 672 34.12 -27.85 -1.72
C LEU A 672 34.44 -29.04 -2.63
N GLY A 673 33.41 -29.75 -3.10
CA GLY A 673 33.56 -30.96 -3.87
C GLY A 673 33.70 -32.25 -3.01
N SER A 674 33.88 -32.13 -1.71
CA SER A 674 33.82 -33.25 -0.78
C SER A 674 32.39 -33.58 -0.35
N PRO A 675 32.11 -34.82 0.10
CA PRO A 675 30.82 -35.15 0.72
C PRO A 675 30.54 -34.24 1.92
N LEU A 676 29.46 -33.48 1.85
CA LEU A 676 29.13 -32.47 2.86
C LEU A 676 28.46 -33.11 4.10
N PRO A 677 28.96 -32.85 5.32
CA PRO A 677 28.28 -33.28 6.55
C PRO A 677 26.94 -32.54 6.69
N VAL A 678 25.90 -33.27 7.03
CA VAL A 678 24.56 -32.71 7.26
C VAL A 678 24.46 -32.16 8.68
N VAL A 679 24.08 -30.89 8.81
CA VAL A 679 23.92 -30.25 10.12
C VAL A 679 22.60 -30.63 10.77
N GLN A 680 22.60 -30.70 12.12
CA GLN A 680 21.38 -30.85 12.90
C GLN A 680 20.77 -29.47 13.18
N LYS A 681 19.46 -29.36 13.04
CA LYS A 681 18.72 -28.14 13.30
C LYS A 681 17.60 -28.35 14.31
N GLU A 682 17.24 -27.30 15.03
CA GLU A 682 16.13 -27.27 15.98
C GLU A 682 15.24 -26.07 15.67
N MET A 683 13.92 -26.28 15.53
CA MET A 683 12.97 -25.18 15.35
C MET A 683 12.83 -24.42 16.68
N VAL A 684 12.97 -23.09 16.62
CA VAL A 684 12.94 -22.23 17.80
C VAL A 684 11.81 -21.21 17.80
N TYR A 685 11.26 -20.89 16.62
CA TYR A 685 10.13 -19.95 16.50
C TYR A 685 9.33 -20.23 15.22
N ASP A 686 8.00 -19.96 15.29
CA ASP A 686 7.10 -19.96 14.12
C ASP A 686 6.57 -18.53 13.92
N PHE A 687 6.86 -17.93 12.76
CA PHE A 687 6.43 -16.58 12.44
C PHE A 687 4.97 -16.49 11.97
N LEU A 688 4.34 -17.58 11.55
CA LEU A 688 2.97 -17.58 11.02
C LEU A 688 1.94 -16.92 11.95
N PRO A 689 1.96 -17.14 13.28
CA PRO A 689 1.03 -16.45 14.16
C PRO A 689 1.17 -14.94 14.12
N HIS A 690 2.41 -14.43 14.00
CA HIS A 690 2.71 -13.00 13.92
C HIS A 690 2.25 -12.39 12.59
N LEU A 691 2.59 -13.07 11.48
CA LEU A 691 2.17 -12.64 10.14
C LEU A 691 0.64 -12.61 10.01
N LYS A 692 -0.06 -13.60 10.55
CA LYS A 692 -1.54 -13.65 10.60
C LYS A 692 -2.16 -12.57 11.49
N ALA A 693 -1.43 -12.06 12.49
CA ALA A 693 -1.94 -11.02 13.38
C ALA A 693 -2.10 -9.67 12.66
N SER A 694 -1.46 -9.44 11.52
CA SER A 694 -1.67 -8.27 10.65
C SER A 694 -3.09 -8.19 10.09
N LYS A 695 -3.82 -9.34 10.07
CA LYS A 695 -5.17 -9.48 9.47
C LYS A 695 -5.23 -9.19 7.96
N GLY A 696 -4.08 -8.99 7.31
CA GLY A 696 -3.92 -9.05 5.85
C GLY A 696 -3.74 -10.48 5.34
N TYR A 697 -3.36 -10.64 4.09
CA TYR A 697 -2.88 -11.93 3.62
C TYR A 697 -1.42 -12.15 4.10
N VAL A 698 -1.09 -13.40 4.42
CA VAL A 698 0.28 -13.75 4.81
C VAL A 698 1.18 -13.64 3.59
N THR A 699 2.24 -12.81 3.67
CA THR A 699 3.26 -12.69 2.63
C THR A 699 4.13 -13.95 2.56
N ASP A 700 4.73 -14.22 1.41
CA ASP A 700 5.72 -15.29 1.25
C ASP A 700 7.10 -14.89 1.77
N LYS A 701 7.46 -13.60 1.69
CA LYS A 701 8.80 -13.08 1.93
C LYS A 701 9.01 -12.52 3.34
N ILE A 702 9.31 -13.40 4.31
CA ILE A 702 9.99 -13.00 5.54
C ILE A 702 11.49 -13.16 5.29
N GLU A 703 12.23 -12.04 5.15
CA GLU A 703 13.58 -12.03 4.59
C GLU A 703 14.66 -11.66 5.61
N GLY A 704 14.37 -10.85 6.61
CA GLY A 704 15.39 -10.46 7.56
C GLY A 704 15.09 -10.90 8.99
N PHE A 705 16.14 -11.34 9.72
CA PHE A 705 16.11 -11.64 11.15
C PHE A 705 17.42 -11.27 11.82
N ALA A 706 17.34 -10.56 12.94
CA ALA A 706 18.51 -10.24 13.76
C ALA A 706 18.19 -10.29 15.24
N ILE A 707 19.23 -10.53 16.08
CA ILE A 707 19.13 -10.51 17.54
C ILE A 707 20.01 -9.38 18.06
N ASP A 708 19.41 -8.46 18.82
CA ASP A 708 20.13 -7.33 19.40
C ASP A 708 21.03 -7.74 20.59
N VAL A 709 21.85 -6.81 21.07
CA VAL A 709 22.79 -7.04 22.17
C VAL A 709 22.12 -7.48 23.48
N ASN A 710 20.82 -7.27 23.63
CA ASN A 710 20.02 -7.67 24.78
C ASN A 710 19.32 -9.03 24.58
N GLY A 711 19.55 -9.71 23.47
CA GLY A 711 18.94 -10.99 23.14
C GLY A 711 17.51 -10.89 22.60
N HIS A 712 17.07 -9.70 22.17
CA HIS A 712 15.78 -9.54 21.54
C HIS A 712 15.88 -9.82 20.04
N GLY A 713 15.02 -10.72 19.55
CA GLY A 713 14.89 -11.00 18.13
C GLY A 713 13.95 -10.01 17.42
N TYR A 714 14.32 -9.60 16.20
CA TYR A 714 13.51 -8.76 15.32
C TYR A 714 13.46 -9.40 13.94
N ALA A 715 12.33 -9.25 13.27
CA ALA A 715 12.15 -9.75 11.90
C ALA A 715 11.52 -8.68 11.00
N VAL A 716 11.83 -8.78 9.72
CA VAL A 716 11.28 -7.90 8.67
C VAL A 716 10.82 -8.72 7.48
N THR A 717 9.73 -8.25 6.83
CA THR A 717 9.27 -8.78 5.54
C THR A 717 9.71 -7.88 4.40
N ASP A 718 10.01 -8.48 3.25
CA ASP A 718 10.20 -7.77 1.99
C ASP A 718 8.84 -7.46 1.36
N ASN A 719 8.72 -6.32 0.71
CA ASN A 719 7.53 -5.84 0.03
C ASN A 719 7.65 -5.82 -1.51
N ASP A 720 8.65 -6.45 -2.08
CA ASP A 720 8.89 -6.51 -3.54
C ASP A 720 8.93 -5.14 -4.25
N GLY A 721 9.18 -4.06 -3.51
CA GLY A 721 9.18 -2.70 -4.06
C GLY A 721 7.81 -2.19 -4.51
N VAL A 722 6.73 -2.77 -4.01
CA VAL A 722 5.34 -2.45 -4.34
C VAL A 722 4.96 -2.89 -5.78
N ASP A 723 3.77 -2.56 -6.27
CA ASP A 723 3.23 -2.81 -7.60
C ASP A 723 2.70 -4.25 -7.82
N ASP A 724 3.54 -5.29 -7.69
CA ASP A 724 3.11 -6.70 -7.74
C ASP A 724 2.82 -7.28 -6.34
N SER A 725 2.80 -6.43 -5.32
CA SER A 725 2.49 -6.76 -3.93
C SER A 725 1.72 -5.62 -3.27
N SER A 726 1.14 -5.88 -2.09
CA SER A 726 0.47 -4.82 -1.32
C SER A 726 1.44 -3.77 -0.74
N GLY A 727 2.74 -3.92 -0.92
CA GLY A 727 3.74 -3.02 -0.34
C GLY A 727 3.85 -3.11 1.19
N GLU A 728 3.04 -3.93 1.86
CA GLU A 728 3.00 -4.00 3.32
C GLU A 728 4.28 -4.61 3.90
N THR A 729 5.08 -3.79 4.57
CA THR A 729 6.25 -4.25 5.32
C THR A 729 5.91 -4.42 6.79
N LEU A 730 6.12 -5.62 7.32
CA LEU A 730 6.03 -5.92 8.74
C LEU A 730 7.44 -5.89 9.35
N PHE A 731 7.62 -5.08 10.39
CA PHE A 731 8.85 -5.02 11.19
C PHE A 731 8.48 -5.20 12.65
N PHE A 732 8.86 -6.33 13.25
CA PHE A 732 8.36 -6.64 14.57
C PHE A 732 9.41 -7.31 15.48
N LYS A 733 9.29 -7.02 16.77
CA LYS A 733 10.04 -7.67 17.84
C LYS A 733 9.38 -9.01 18.20
N LEU A 734 10.16 -10.07 18.28
CA LEU A 734 9.68 -11.37 18.72
C LEU A 734 9.37 -11.35 20.23
N THR A 735 8.38 -12.13 20.62
CA THR A 735 8.06 -12.34 22.05
C THR A 735 9.11 -13.18 22.78
N LYS A 736 9.93 -13.93 22.04
CA LYS A 736 11.02 -14.77 22.56
C LYS A 736 12.29 -13.94 22.73
N THR A 737 12.98 -14.14 23.85
CA THR A 737 14.35 -13.67 24.10
C THR A 737 15.32 -14.81 23.86
N PHE A 738 16.46 -14.52 23.24
CA PHE A 738 17.52 -15.47 22.91
C PHE A 738 18.66 -15.28 23.92
N ASN A 739 18.91 -16.31 24.73
CA ASN A 739 19.95 -16.33 25.78
C ASN A 739 20.93 -17.46 25.50
#